data_98163c62593eb7df8a72d5d750568b72
#
_entry.id   98163c62593eb7df8a72d5d750568b72
#
_cell.length_a   1.000
_cell.length_b   1.000
_cell.length_c   1.000
_cell.angle_alpha   90.00
_cell.angle_beta   90.00
_cell.angle_gamma   90.00
#
_symmetry.space_group_name_H-M   'P 1'
#
loop_
_entity.id
_entity.type
_entity.pdbx_description
1 polymer ?
#
loop_
_entity_poly.entity_id
_entity_poly.type
_entity_poly.pdbx_seq_one_letter_code
_entity_poly.pdbx_strand_id
1 'polypeptide(L)'
;MKLHLMLLAVLLCCVTLPSRAADKPNIVVILVDDMGFSDIGSYGGEISTPNLDALAKNGLRFSNFYNTARCCPTRASLMTGLYSHQAGVGHMTEDRGLPGYSGRLNDKSVTFAEALKPAGYFTAMTGKWHVGQNLGAVPWERGFDRSLNAAAGGFFFQDSPRAKVFLNGVEASSDGVSLPKQWYSTDLWTQYGLRFIDEARAKKQPFLLYLAHNAPHFPLQAPPEDIARWRGKFKAGWDKLRAARYQRQIKMGLIDKRWPLSSRAADVPAWDSLTPQQQERYDHMMAIYAATMERMDKAIGDLVKGLQQRGELENTLILFMSDNGGNAESGVRGKLDGQNPGDAQSDVFVGECWATLNNTPFVRYKHYTDEGGIATPLIAYWPKGIAKARRGQIEAQPGHVIDIMATCLDVAGAAYPKEHKGKAITPLQGTSLRPAFAGKALNRTQPLFWEHEENRAVRDGNWKLVALANKPWRLYDLATDRTEQHDLAGTQPERVKTLVAQWDAWAARSQVLPLGGWRAEQKKGRKGEQAKGKLSQKTRFELKNGDTLERSESPSIAGRGFTITAKINAQKPDGVIVAQGGVAQGYALYLQGGKLVFALRRSNELYKATTTQNIVGAHEITAKVASDSVLSLIVDGTLAATGKAPGPLTTMPVDGLQVGNDTGGLVGAYGADNKFGGTIESVVIEVGP
;
A
#
# COMPACT_ATOMS: atom_id res chain seq x y z
N MET A 1 -83.00 16.64 -53.28
CA MET A 1 -81.79 17.43 -52.99
C MET A 1 -81.06 16.73 -51.81
N LYS A 2 -80.08 15.92 -52.10
CA LYS A 2 -79.34 15.16 -51.09
C LYS A 2 -77.93 15.77 -50.91
N LEU A 3 -77.65 16.30 -49.74
CA LEU A 3 -76.40 16.92 -49.39
C LEU A 3 -75.47 15.83 -48.90
N HIS A 4 -74.29 15.59 -49.55
CA HIS A 4 -73.28 14.66 -49.15
C HIS A 4 -72.25 15.40 -48.26
N LEU A 5 -72.14 14.98 -47.02
CA LEU A 5 -71.06 15.40 -46.08
C LEU A 5 -69.87 14.49 -46.29
N MET A 6 -68.73 15.02 -46.79
CA MET A 6 -67.46 14.33 -46.84
C MET A 6 -66.72 14.60 -45.53
N LEU A 7 -66.53 13.52 -44.72
CA LEU A 7 -65.66 13.54 -43.51
C LEU A 7 -64.21 13.30 -43.95
N LEU A 8 -63.37 14.32 -43.81
CA LEU A 8 -61.94 14.22 -44.04
C LEU A 8 -61.28 13.74 -42.73
N ALA A 9 -60.91 12.47 -42.67
CA ALA A 9 -60.14 11.91 -41.54
C ALA A 9 -58.65 12.27 -41.73
N VAL A 10 -58.14 13.22 -40.93
CA VAL A 10 -56.70 13.52 -40.82
C VAL A 10 -56.03 12.46 -39.91
N LEU A 11 -55.29 11.53 -40.53
CA LEU A 11 -54.47 10.57 -39.84
C LEU A 11 -53.23 11.29 -39.31
N LEU A 12 -53.20 11.62 -37.98
CA LEU A 12 -52.04 12.18 -37.31
C LEU A 12 -51.07 11.01 -37.07
N CYS A 13 -50.10 10.81 -37.98
CA CYS A 13 -48.97 9.93 -37.74
C CYS A 13 -48.10 10.54 -36.64
N CYS A 14 -48.29 10.11 -35.39
CA CYS A 14 -47.32 10.34 -34.32
C CYS A 14 -46.02 9.62 -34.66
N VAL A 15 -45.12 10.33 -35.35
CA VAL A 15 -43.70 9.88 -35.43
C VAL A 15 -43.13 10.00 -34.04
N THR A 16 -43.12 8.90 -33.30
CA THR A 16 -42.31 8.77 -32.08
C THR A 16 -40.85 8.79 -32.51
N LEU A 17 -40.23 9.99 -32.46
CA LEU A 17 -38.78 10.08 -32.53
C LEU A 17 -38.22 9.14 -31.42
N PRO A 18 -37.30 8.25 -31.76
CA PRO A 18 -36.68 7.45 -30.75
C PRO A 18 -36.06 8.43 -29.75
N SER A 19 -36.50 8.39 -28.51
CA SER A 19 -35.86 9.09 -27.42
C SER A 19 -34.38 8.66 -27.46
N ARG A 20 -33.51 9.59 -27.85
CA ARG A 20 -32.07 9.40 -27.84
C ARG A 20 -31.75 9.00 -26.41
N ALA A 21 -31.39 7.73 -26.19
CA ALA A 21 -30.95 7.25 -24.88
C ALA A 21 -29.93 8.27 -24.37
N ALA A 22 -30.19 8.88 -23.21
CA ALA A 22 -29.33 9.90 -22.66
C ALA A 22 -27.91 9.32 -22.69
N ASP A 23 -26.97 10.04 -23.35
CA ASP A 23 -25.58 9.58 -23.47
C ASP A 23 -25.04 9.28 -22.08
N LYS A 24 -24.93 7.99 -21.74
CA LYS A 24 -24.37 7.54 -20.44
C LYS A 24 -22.98 8.11 -20.28
N PRO A 25 -22.62 8.65 -19.12
CA PRO A 25 -21.28 9.16 -18.91
C PRO A 25 -20.25 8.03 -18.92
N ASN A 26 -19.06 8.31 -19.41
CA ASN A 26 -17.90 7.47 -19.14
C ASN A 26 -17.48 7.67 -17.69
N ILE A 27 -16.83 6.65 -17.12
CA ILE A 27 -16.38 6.64 -15.72
C ILE A 27 -14.91 6.29 -15.68
N VAL A 28 -14.12 7.13 -15.01
CA VAL A 28 -12.71 6.88 -14.71
C VAL A 28 -12.53 6.95 -13.20
N VAL A 29 -12.12 5.86 -12.60
CA VAL A 29 -11.77 5.77 -11.16
C VAL A 29 -10.25 5.67 -11.06
N ILE A 30 -9.61 6.72 -10.55
CA ILE A 30 -8.16 6.78 -10.34
C ILE A 30 -7.89 6.54 -8.86
N LEU A 31 -7.21 5.45 -8.55
CA LEU A 31 -6.77 5.13 -7.21
C LEU A 31 -5.24 5.13 -7.16
N VAL A 32 -4.66 5.93 -6.27
CA VAL A 32 -3.22 5.96 -6.03
C VAL A 32 -2.89 5.24 -4.71
N ASP A 33 -1.64 4.92 -4.47
CA ASP A 33 -1.19 3.97 -3.45
C ASP A 33 -0.23 4.65 -2.47
N ASP A 34 -0.58 4.68 -1.17
CA ASP A 34 0.22 5.25 -0.09
C ASP A 34 0.41 6.79 -0.11
N MET A 35 -0.44 7.53 -0.82
CA MET A 35 -0.42 8.99 -0.80
C MET A 35 -1.18 9.54 0.41
N GLY A 36 -0.55 10.43 1.17
CA GLY A 36 -1.20 11.09 2.30
C GLY A 36 -2.29 12.09 1.90
N PHE A 37 -3.14 12.44 2.87
CA PHE A 37 -4.28 13.36 2.69
C PHE A 37 -3.91 14.68 2.02
N SER A 38 -2.73 15.21 2.30
CA SER A 38 -2.37 16.58 1.96
C SER A 38 -1.17 16.72 1.02
N ASP A 39 -0.76 15.65 0.32
CA ASP A 39 0.46 15.69 -0.48
C ASP A 39 0.32 16.45 -1.81
N ILE A 40 -0.89 16.58 -2.35
CA ILE A 40 -1.15 17.30 -3.60
C ILE A 40 -1.43 18.79 -3.34
N GLY A 41 -1.12 19.65 -4.33
CA GLY A 41 -1.25 21.10 -4.21
C GLY A 41 -2.63 21.57 -3.81
N SER A 42 -3.70 21.02 -4.41
CA SER A 42 -5.10 21.34 -4.10
C SER A 42 -5.54 20.92 -2.67
N TYR A 43 -4.72 20.17 -1.92
CA TYR A 43 -4.91 19.84 -0.51
C TYR A 43 -3.80 20.41 0.40
N GLY A 44 -2.99 21.34 -0.11
CA GLY A 44 -2.01 22.11 0.64
C GLY A 44 -0.59 21.61 0.56
N GLY A 45 -0.30 20.56 -0.21
CA GLY A 45 1.03 20.01 -0.42
C GLY A 45 2.02 20.96 -1.10
N GLU A 46 3.32 20.69 -0.94
CA GLU A 46 4.43 21.41 -1.58
C GLU A 46 4.80 20.80 -2.93
N ILE A 47 4.40 19.53 -3.15
CA ILE A 47 4.69 18.81 -4.40
C ILE A 47 3.84 19.40 -5.53
N SER A 48 4.50 19.70 -6.65
CA SER A 48 3.82 20.26 -7.83
C SER A 48 2.92 19.20 -8.49
N THR A 49 1.61 19.46 -8.47
CA THR A 49 0.59 18.58 -9.05
C THR A 49 -0.39 19.37 -9.92
N PRO A 50 0.10 20.09 -10.97
CA PRO A 50 -0.72 21.03 -11.72
C PRO A 50 -1.93 20.38 -12.44
N ASN A 51 -1.85 19.12 -12.83
CA ASN A 51 -2.95 18.42 -13.50
C ASN A 51 -4.07 18.05 -12.53
N LEU A 52 -3.73 17.52 -11.35
CA LEU A 52 -4.69 17.27 -10.26
C LEU A 52 -5.29 18.57 -9.73
N ASP A 53 -4.49 19.63 -9.62
CA ASP A 53 -4.95 20.94 -9.19
C ASP A 53 -5.94 21.56 -10.22
N ALA A 54 -5.71 21.32 -11.52
CA ALA A 54 -6.66 21.72 -12.57
C ALA A 54 -7.98 20.93 -12.49
N LEU A 55 -7.93 19.62 -12.24
CA LEU A 55 -9.13 18.81 -11.99
C LEU A 55 -9.89 19.31 -10.76
N ALA A 56 -9.19 19.61 -9.66
CA ALA A 56 -9.77 20.14 -8.43
C ALA A 56 -10.43 21.52 -8.62
N LYS A 57 -9.77 22.41 -9.37
CA LYS A 57 -10.27 23.75 -9.68
C LYS A 57 -11.53 23.73 -10.52
N ASN A 58 -11.64 22.78 -11.45
CA ASN A 58 -12.77 22.66 -12.37
C ASN A 58 -13.78 21.57 -11.98
N GLY A 59 -13.52 20.86 -10.87
CA GLY A 59 -14.34 19.81 -10.30
C GLY A 59 -14.83 20.15 -8.89
N LEU A 60 -15.05 19.15 -8.07
CA LEU A 60 -15.48 19.23 -6.67
C LEU A 60 -14.47 18.48 -5.79
N ARG A 61 -13.97 19.14 -4.74
CA ARG A 61 -13.08 18.51 -3.73
C ARG A 61 -13.89 18.10 -2.51
N PHE A 62 -13.65 16.90 -2.01
CA PHE A 62 -14.24 16.45 -0.75
C PHE A 62 -13.20 16.58 0.37
N SER A 63 -13.53 17.33 1.42
CA SER A 63 -12.65 17.45 2.60
C SER A 63 -12.82 16.28 3.58
N ASN A 64 -13.96 15.58 3.56
CA ASN A 64 -14.33 14.51 4.49
C ASN A 64 -14.56 13.18 3.74
N PHE A 65 -13.58 12.72 2.97
CA PHE A 65 -13.67 11.42 2.30
C PHE A 65 -12.73 10.39 2.94
N TYR A 66 -13.16 9.13 2.98
CA TYR A 66 -12.50 8.09 3.76
C TYR A 66 -12.23 6.82 2.96
N ASN A 67 -11.08 6.21 3.23
CA ASN A 67 -10.70 4.87 2.84
C ASN A 67 -10.78 3.90 4.04
N THR A 68 -10.18 2.70 3.95
CA THR A 68 -10.20 1.67 5.01
C THR A 68 -8.82 1.42 5.63
N ALA A 69 -7.96 2.44 5.69
CA ALA A 69 -6.64 2.44 6.32
C ALA A 69 -5.57 1.53 5.66
N ARG A 70 -5.93 0.71 4.67
CA ARG A 70 -4.99 -0.23 4.03
C ARG A 70 -5.40 -0.52 2.58
N CYS A 71 -4.39 -0.80 1.73
CA CYS A 71 -4.57 -0.98 0.28
C CYS A 71 -5.56 -2.09 -0.10
N CYS A 72 -5.36 -3.35 0.35
CA CYS A 72 -6.23 -4.46 -0.02
C CYS A 72 -7.69 -4.26 0.43
N PRO A 73 -7.96 -3.93 1.71
CA PRO A 73 -9.30 -3.61 2.18
C PRO A 73 -9.95 -2.46 1.42
N THR A 74 -9.22 -1.37 1.15
CA THR A 74 -9.77 -0.22 0.40
C THR A 74 -10.13 -0.61 -1.03
N ARG A 75 -9.26 -1.33 -1.73
CA ARG A 75 -9.52 -1.78 -3.11
C ARG A 75 -10.74 -2.69 -3.18
N ALA A 76 -10.89 -3.61 -2.23
CA ALA A 76 -12.09 -4.45 -2.12
C ALA A 76 -13.34 -3.61 -1.88
N SER A 77 -13.33 -2.68 -0.91
CA SER A 77 -14.47 -1.82 -0.59
C SER A 77 -14.85 -0.89 -1.74
N LEU A 78 -13.86 -0.28 -2.39
CA LEU A 78 -14.06 0.60 -3.54
C LEU A 78 -14.77 -0.10 -4.70
N MET A 79 -14.28 -1.29 -5.07
CA MET A 79 -14.79 -2.02 -6.22
C MET A 79 -16.17 -2.64 -5.99
N THR A 80 -16.50 -2.99 -4.74
CA THR A 80 -17.72 -3.75 -4.41
C THR A 80 -18.81 -2.92 -3.77
N GLY A 81 -18.48 -1.74 -3.20
CA GLY A 81 -19.42 -0.94 -2.41
C GLY A 81 -19.80 -1.60 -1.07
N LEU A 82 -18.99 -2.54 -0.61
CA LEU A 82 -19.14 -3.27 0.65
C LEU A 82 -18.01 -2.90 1.61
N TYR A 83 -18.20 -3.11 2.90
CA TYR A 83 -17.06 -3.14 3.81
C TYR A 83 -16.14 -4.32 3.45
N SER A 84 -14.85 -4.13 3.59
CA SER A 84 -13.82 -5.07 3.11
C SER A 84 -13.98 -6.50 3.62
N HIS A 85 -14.42 -6.66 4.88
CA HIS A 85 -14.71 -7.97 5.48
C HIS A 85 -15.88 -8.67 4.80
N GLN A 86 -16.94 -7.94 4.44
CA GLN A 86 -18.07 -8.50 3.67
C GLN A 86 -17.64 -8.99 2.29
N ALA A 87 -16.61 -8.35 1.72
CA ALA A 87 -16.01 -8.75 0.44
C ALA A 87 -14.94 -9.86 0.58
N GLY A 88 -14.58 -10.28 1.80
CA GLY A 88 -13.58 -11.32 2.08
C GLY A 88 -12.15 -10.81 2.23
N VAL A 89 -11.90 -9.50 2.21
CA VAL A 89 -10.57 -8.88 2.23
C VAL A 89 -10.44 -7.92 3.41
N GLY A 90 -10.74 -8.38 4.62
CA GLY A 90 -10.61 -7.60 5.86
C GLY A 90 -9.16 -7.33 6.27
N HIS A 91 -8.20 -8.09 5.71
CA HIS A 91 -6.75 -7.90 5.93
C HIS A 91 -6.02 -7.82 4.58
N MET A 92 -4.91 -8.54 4.42
CA MET A 92 -4.17 -8.63 3.17
C MET A 92 -4.68 -9.80 2.30
N THR A 93 -3.89 -10.25 1.34
CA THR A 93 -4.28 -11.26 0.34
C THR A 93 -3.84 -12.68 0.70
N GLU A 94 -3.75 -12.99 2.00
CA GLU A 94 -3.61 -14.37 2.46
C GLU A 94 -4.93 -14.85 3.07
N ASP A 95 -5.27 -16.11 2.81
CA ASP A 95 -6.41 -16.75 3.46
C ASP A 95 -6.10 -17.02 4.94
N ARG A 96 -6.91 -16.45 5.81
CA ARG A 96 -6.79 -16.56 7.28
C ARG A 96 -7.81 -17.53 7.89
N GLY A 97 -8.51 -18.30 7.06
CA GLY A 97 -9.48 -19.33 7.50
C GLY A 97 -10.83 -18.78 7.96
N LEU A 98 -11.09 -17.47 7.86
CA LEU A 98 -12.35 -16.84 8.24
C LEU A 98 -12.99 -16.14 7.04
N PRO A 99 -14.34 -16.16 6.91
CA PRO A 99 -15.02 -15.59 5.74
C PRO A 99 -14.67 -14.13 5.44
N GLY A 100 -14.53 -13.27 6.45
CA GLY A 100 -14.14 -11.87 6.30
C GLY A 100 -12.65 -11.67 5.97
N TYR A 101 -11.85 -12.73 6.04
CA TYR A 101 -10.39 -12.72 5.92
C TYR A 101 -9.87 -13.79 4.95
N SER A 102 -10.66 -14.11 3.92
CA SER A 102 -10.28 -15.09 2.89
C SER A 102 -9.18 -14.60 1.95
N GLY A 103 -8.74 -13.33 2.09
CA GLY A 103 -7.67 -12.73 1.32
C GLY A 103 -7.97 -12.49 -0.16
N ARG A 104 -9.20 -12.70 -0.59
CA ARG A 104 -9.68 -12.51 -1.97
C ARG A 104 -11.13 -12.04 -2.02
N LEU A 105 -11.50 -11.38 -3.12
CA LEU A 105 -12.90 -11.07 -3.37
C LEU A 105 -13.72 -12.36 -3.41
N ASN A 106 -14.73 -12.44 -2.56
CA ASN A 106 -15.59 -13.63 -2.43
C ASN A 106 -16.75 -13.65 -3.45
N ASP A 107 -17.46 -14.76 -3.53
CA ASP A 107 -18.59 -14.97 -4.46
C ASP A 107 -19.88 -14.23 -4.04
N LYS A 108 -19.92 -13.64 -2.83
CA LYS A 108 -21.06 -12.86 -2.35
C LYS A 108 -20.91 -11.37 -2.64
N SER A 109 -19.85 -10.98 -3.36
CA SER A 109 -19.59 -9.61 -3.80
C SER A 109 -19.53 -9.53 -5.31
N VAL A 110 -19.95 -8.40 -5.87
CA VAL A 110 -19.76 -8.04 -7.28
C VAL A 110 -18.91 -6.79 -7.36
N THR A 111 -18.09 -6.68 -8.39
CA THR A 111 -17.32 -5.48 -8.68
C THR A 111 -18.17 -4.49 -9.48
N PHE A 112 -17.78 -3.22 -9.50
CA PHE A 112 -18.42 -2.21 -10.37
C PHE A 112 -18.30 -2.59 -11.86
N ALA A 113 -17.26 -3.34 -12.27
CA ALA A 113 -17.13 -3.86 -13.63
C ALA A 113 -18.24 -4.90 -13.92
N GLU A 114 -18.42 -5.89 -13.02
CA GLU A 114 -19.50 -6.88 -13.15
C GLU A 114 -20.88 -6.23 -13.16
N ALA A 115 -21.11 -5.21 -12.33
CA ALA A 115 -22.41 -4.55 -12.18
C ALA A 115 -22.74 -3.56 -13.33
N LEU A 116 -21.73 -2.98 -13.98
CA LEU A 116 -21.94 -2.04 -15.09
C LEU A 116 -22.04 -2.72 -16.46
N LYS A 117 -21.56 -3.96 -16.62
CA LYS A 117 -21.69 -4.71 -17.89
C LYS A 117 -23.13 -4.83 -18.41
N PRO A 118 -24.12 -5.18 -17.57
CA PRO A 118 -25.52 -5.24 -18.03
C PRO A 118 -26.07 -3.87 -18.49
N ALA A 119 -25.44 -2.78 -18.02
CA ALA A 119 -25.77 -1.42 -18.47
C ALA A 119 -25.06 -1.03 -19.78
N GLY A 120 -24.31 -1.95 -20.42
CA GLY A 120 -23.66 -1.76 -21.71
C GLY A 120 -22.27 -1.13 -21.67
N TYR A 121 -21.66 -1.04 -20.48
CA TYR A 121 -20.30 -0.49 -20.35
C TYR A 121 -19.25 -1.48 -20.82
N PHE A 122 -18.26 -0.98 -21.57
CA PHE A 122 -16.98 -1.61 -21.75
C PHE A 122 -16.12 -1.37 -20.49
N THR A 123 -15.57 -2.41 -19.92
CA THR A 123 -14.90 -2.35 -18.62
C THR A 123 -13.42 -2.66 -18.74
N ALA A 124 -12.57 -1.76 -18.27
CA ALA A 124 -11.12 -1.90 -18.33
C ALA A 124 -10.45 -1.53 -17.01
N MET A 125 -9.32 -2.18 -16.73
CA MET A 125 -8.45 -1.75 -15.65
C MET A 125 -6.99 -1.73 -16.08
N THR A 126 -6.22 -0.82 -15.45
CA THR A 126 -4.77 -0.83 -15.53
C THR A 126 -4.18 -0.56 -14.15
N GLY A 127 -3.04 -1.24 -13.83
CA GLY A 127 -2.31 -1.03 -12.60
C GLY A 127 -2.46 -2.12 -11.55
N LYS A 128 -2.37 -1.74 -10.27
CA LYS A 128 -2.37 -2.65 -9.12
C LYS A 128 -3.76 -3.23 -8.85
N TRP A 129 -3.86 -4.57 -8.82
CA TRP A 129 -5.09 -5.28 -8.47
C TRP A 129 -5.27 -5.47 -6.94
N HIS A 130 -4.43 -6.24 -6.33
CA HIS A 130 -4.24 -6.46 -4.89
C HIS A 130 -5.48 -6.89 -4.09
N VAL A 131 -6.33 -7.73 -4.67
CA VAL A 131 -7.51 -8.31 -4.00
C VAL A 131 -7.64 -9.82 -4.26
N GLY A 132 -6.50 -10.52 -4.21
CA GLY A 132 -6.45 -11.98 -4.18
C GLY A 132 -6.19 -12.65 -5.54
N GLN A 133 -5.42 -12.04 -6.44
CA GLN A 133 -5.06 -12.67 -7.72
C GLN A 133 -4.42 -14.06 -7.53
N ASN A 134 -3.52 -14.21 -6.57
CA ASN A 134 -2.86 -15.48 -6.26
C ASN A 134 -3.82 -16.52 -5.67
N LEU A 135 -5.01 -16.10 -5.27
CA LEU A 135 -6.08 -16.95 -4.72
C LEU A 135 -7.26 -17.10 -5.71
N GLY A 136 -7.04 -16.80 -7.00
CA GLY A 136 -8.00 -16.98 -8.06
C GLY A 136 -9.01 -15.84 -8.27
N ALA A 137 -8.95 -14.73 -7.52
CA ALA A 137 -9.76 -13.57 -7.82
C ALA A 137 -9.01 -12.65 -8.80
N VAL A 138 -9.21 -12.85 -10.08
CA VAL A 138 -8.48 -12.19 -11.17
C VAL A 138 -9.34 -11.18 -11.93
N PRO A 139 -8.80 -10.08 -12.49
CA PRO A 139 -9.58 -9.02 -13.13
C PRO A 139 -10.51 -9.52 -14.23
N TRP A 140 -10.03 -10.38 -15.11
CA TRP A 140 -10.78 -10.90 -16.27
C TRP A 140 -11.96 -11.82 -15.89
N GLU A 141 -11.95 -12.43 -14.69
CA GLU A 141 -13.08 -13.20 -14.14
C GLU A 141 -14.00 -12.33 -13.27
N ARG A 142 -13.54 -11.15 -12.88
CA ARG A 142 -14.26 -10.19 -12.04
C ARG A 142 -14.75 -8.98 -12.85
N GLY A 143 -15.15 -9.25 -14.09
CA GLY A 143 -15.95 -8.35 -14.92
C GLY A 143 -15.17 -7.42 -15.84
N PHE A 144 -13.87 -7.37 -15.84
CA PHE A 144 -13.11 -6.51 -16.76
C PHE A 144 -12.91 -7.16 -18.11
N ASP A 145 -13.33 -6.45 -19.20
CA ASP A 145 -13.15 -6.89 -20.58
C ASP A 145 -11.70 -6.80 -21.03
N ARG A 146 -10.95 -5.87 -20.43
CA ARG A 146 -9.51 -5.68 -20.63
C ARG A 146 -8.82 -5.39 -19.32
N SER A 147 -7.63 -5.94 -19.16
CA SER A 147 -6.77 -5.64 -18.03
C SER A 147 -5.29 -5.59 -18.42
N LEU A 148 -4.57 -4.60 -17.93
CA LEU A 148 -3.12 -4.63 -17.82
C LEU A 148 -2.79 -4.41 -16.36
N ASN A 149 -2.42 -5.48 -15.63
CA ASN A 149 -2.34 -5.38 -14.20
C ASN A 149 -1.12 -6.05 -13.57
N ALA A 150 -0.76 -5.58 -12.38
CA ALA A 150 0.12 -6.28 -11.45
C ALA A 150 -0.71 -6.83 -10.28
N ALA A 151 -0.36 -8.03 -9.80
CA ALA A 151 -1.03 -8.66 -8.66
C ALA A 151 -0.91 -7.82 -7.38
N ALA A 152 0.27 -7.19 -7.17
CA ALA A 152 0.58 -6.22 -6.13
C ALA A 152 1.39 -5.06 -6.73
N GLY A 153 1.79 -4.10 -5.91
CA GLY A 153 2.68 -2.99 -6.30
C GLY A 153 4.14 -3.25 -5.89
N GLY A 154 4.93 -2.20 -5.84
CA GLY A 154 6.31 -2.25 -5.34
C GLY A 154 7.37 -2.30 -6.44
N PHE A 155 7.05 -1.79 -7.61
CA PHE A 155 7.99 -1.57 -8.70
C PHE A 155 7.51 -0.41 -9.59
N PHE A 156 8.46 0.25 -10.26
CA PHE A 156 8.16 1.30 -11.24
C PHE A 156 8.86 1.08 -12.56
N PHE A 157 10.09 0.58 -12.56
CA PHE A 157 10.81 0.25 -13.78
C PHE A 157 10.63 -1.22 -14.18
N GLN A 158 10.71 -1.50 -15.46
CA GLN A 158 10.58 -2.84 -16.04
C GLN A 158 11.64 -3.85 -15.56
N ASP A 159 12.82 -3.38 -15.23
CA ASP A 159 13.98 -4.15 -14.76
C ASP A 159 14.05 -4.23 -13.22
N SER A 160 13.02 -3.72 -12.53
CA SER A 160 12.87 -3.95 -11.09
C SER A 160 12.65 -5.45 -10.82
N PRO A 161 13.30 -6.04 -9.81
CA PRO A 161 13.15 -7.48 -9.47
C PRO A 161 11.71 -7.93 -9.19
N ARG A 162 10.84 -6.98 -8.87
CA ARG A 162 9.41 -7.21 -8.55
C ARG A 162 8.48 -6.95 -9.74
N ALA A 163 9.02 -6.50 -10.90
CA ALA A 163 8.21 -6.15 -12.05
C ALA A 163 7.59 -7.40 -12.69
N LYS A 164 6.29 -7.59 -12.43
CA LYS A 164 5.49 -8.65 -13.02
C LYS A 164 4.12 -8.11 -13.42
N VAL A 165 3.85 -8.16 -14.72
CA VAL A 165 2.67 -7.53 -15.33
C VAL A 165 1.90 -8.55 -16.16
N PHE A 166 0.57 -8.49 -16.14
CA PHE A 166 -0.32 -9.39 -16.87
C PHE A 166 -1.21 -8.59 -17.83
N LEU A 167 -1.19 -8.94 -19.10
CA LEU A 167 -2.08 -8.40 -20.12
C LEU A 167 -3.21 -9.40 -20.39
N ASN A 168 -4.42 -9.07 -20.02
CA ASN A 168 -5.61 -9.94 -20.17
C ASN A 168 -5.40 -11.36 -19.65
N GLY A 169 -4.70 -11.50 -18.52
CA GLY A 169 -4.45 -12.78 -17.87
C GLY A 169 -3.16 -13.49 -18.27
N VAL A 170 -2.47 -13.02 -19.30
CA VAL A 170 -1.18 -13.57 -19.73
C VAL A 170 -0.05 -12.70 -19.20
N GLU A 171 0.98 -13.34 -18.63
CA GLU A 171 2.18 -12.60 -18.21
C GLU A 171 2.84 -11.96 -19.45
N ALA A 172 3.04 -10.64 -19.38
CA ALA A 172 3.48 -9.83 -20.50
C ALA A 172 4.98 -9.55 -20.40
N SER A 173 5.67 -9.63 -21.52
CA SER A 173 7.11 -9.36 -21.63
C SER A 173 7.39 -8.01 -22.31
N SER A 174 8.53 -7.41 -21.98
CA SER A 174 9.03 -6.15 -22.57
C SER A 174 9.70 -6.41 -23.94
N ASP A 175 8.99 -7.09 -24.83
CA ASP A 175 9.47 -7.53 -26.16
C ASP A 175 9.20 -6.51 -27.29
N GLY A 176 8.48 -5.44 -26.98
CA GLY A 176 8.02 -4.44 -27.96
C GLY A 176 6.71 -4.82 -28.66
N VAL A 177 6.18 -6.01 -28.39
CA VAL A 177 4.89 -6.52 -28.91
C VAL A 177 3.84 -6.53 -27.81
N SER A 178 4.07 -7.27 -26.72
CA SER A 178 3.18 -7.33 -25.56
C SER A 178 3.27 -6.05 -24.74
N LEU A 179 4.47 -5.58 -24.40
CA LEU A 179 4.76 -4.30 -23.77
C LEU A 179 5.85 -3.56 -24.54
N PRO A 180 5.97 -2.23 -24.41
CA PRO A 180 7.14 -1.48 -24.91
C PRO A 180 8.44 -2.09 -24.38
N LYS A 181 9.53 -1.96 -25.14
CA LYS A 181 10.87 -2.44 -24.73
C LYS A 181 11.36 -1.74 -23.46
N GLN A 182 10.97 -0.50 -23.27
CA GLN A 182 11.25 0.30 -22.08
C GLN A 182 9.98 0.95 -21.58
N TRP A 183 9.74 0.86 -20.27
CA TRP A 183 8.57 1.47 -19.66
C TRP A 183 8.81 1.81 -18.18
N TYR A 184 8.06 2.78 -17.74
CA TYR A 184 7.86 3.11 -16.33
C TYR A 184 6.39 2.85 -16.01
N SER A 185 6.10 2.14 -14.91
CA SER A 185 4.77 1.57 -14.67
C SER A 185 3.65 2.62 -14.68
N THR A 186 3.89 3.79 -14.08
CA THR A 186 2.92 4.88 -14.02
C THR A 186 2.49 5.36 -15.40
N ASP A 187 3.44 5.51 -16.33
CA ASP A 187 3.18 5.89 -17.72
C ASP A 187 2.48 4.75 -18.47
N LEU A 188 2.96 3.51 -18.25
CA LEU A 188 2.43 2.30 -18.88
C LEU A 188 0.93 2.10 -18.59
N TRP A 189 0.54 2.25 -17.31
CA TRP A 189 -0.86 2.13 -16.92
C TRP A 189 -1.76 3.13 -17.67
N THR A 190 -1.33 4.38 -17.77
CA THR A 190 -2.06 5.43 -18.47
C THR A 190 -2.14 5.17 -19.98
N GLN A 191 -1.03 4.78 -20.61
CA GLN A 191 -0.99 4.46 -22.04
C GLN A 191 -1.97 3.34 -22.40
N TYR A 192 -1.97 2.24 -21.62
CA TYR A 192 -2.90 1.13 -21.86
C TYR A 192 -4.34 1.48 -21.50
N GLY A 193 -4.55 2.31 -20.49
CA GLY A 193 -5.88 2.87 -20.22
C GLY A 193 -6.48 3.59 -21.43
N LEU A 194 -5.68 4.44 -22.08
CA LEU A 194 -6.09 5.15 -23.31
C LEU A 194 -6.31 4.19 -24.51
N ARG A 195 -5.48 3.14 -24.64
CA ARG A 195 -5.71 2.09 -25.68
C ARG A 195 -7.02 1.36 -25.46
N PHE A 196 -7.35 1.00 -24.22
CA PHE A 196 -8.63 0.34 -23.91
C PHE A 196 -9.83 1.27 -24.10
N ILE A 197 -9.67 2.57 -23.86
CA ILE A 197 -10.69 3.58 -24.21
C ILE A 197 -10.92 3.61 -25.73
N ASP A 198 -9.88 3.50 -26.55
CA ASP A 198 -10.04 3.44 -28.01
C ASP A 198 -10.81 2.18 -28.44
N GLU A 199 -10.61 1.03 -27.79
CA GLU A 199 -11.41 -0.17 -28.03
C GLU A 199 -12.90 0.03 -27.67
N ALA A 200 -13.20 0.69 -26.54
CA ALA A 200 -14.56 1.01 -26.15
C ALA A 200 -15.26 1.93 -27.19
N ARG A 201 -14.55 2.97 -27.66
CA ARG A 201 -15.03 3.90 -28.69
C ARG A 201 -15.30 3.19 -30.00
N ALA A 202 -14.41 2.29 -30.43
CA ALA A 202 -14.64 1.50 -31.65
C ALA A 202 -15.90 0.65 -31.55
N LYS A 203 -16.26 0.19 -30.36
CA LYS A 203 -17.50 -0.55 -30.06
C LYS A 203 -18.71 0.36 -29.81
N LYS A 204 -18.53 1.68 -29.80
CA LYS A 204 -19.55 2.67 -29.45
C LYS A 204 -20.20 2.44 -28.09
N GLN A 205 -19.41 2.00 -27.11
CA GLN A 205 -19.85 1.72 -25.74
C GLN A 205 -19.33 2.81 -24.77
N PRO A 206 -20.13 3.21 -23.78
CA PRO A 206 -19.57 3.95 -22.64
C PRO A 206 -18.56 3.07 -21.93
N PHE A 207 -17.56 3.65 -21.30
CA PHE A 207 -16.52 2.89 -20.64
C PHE A 207 -16.42 3.16 -19.12
N LEU A 208 -16.01 2.12 -18.40
CA LEU A 208 -15.42 2.21 -17.07
C LEU A 208 -13.93 1.92 -17.21
N LEU A 209 -13.08 2.85 -16.80
CA LEU A 209 -11.64 2.62 -16.60
C LEU A 209 -11.31 2.70 -15.10
N TYR A 210 -10.83 1.62 -14.52
CA TYR A 210 -10.18 1.61 -13.21
C TYR A 210 -8.67 1.74 -13.40
N LEU A 211 -8.13 2.96 -13.16
CA LEU A 211 -6.71 3.27 -13.24
C LEU A 211 -6.12 3.24 -11.82
N ALA A 212 -5.47 2.13 -11.49
CA ALA A 212 -4.94 1.85 -10.16
C ALA A 212 -3.41 2.00 -10.14
N HIS A 213 -2.94 3.25 -10.02
CA HIS A 213 -1.50 3.51 -9.91
C HIS A 213 -0.90 2.83 -8.68
N ASN A 214 0.33 2.34 -8.80
CA ASN A 214 1.15 1.92 -7.67
C ASN A 214 1.98 3.08 -7.09
N ALA A 215 1.98 4.24 -7.72
CA ALA A 215 2.59 5.46 -7.19
C ALA A 215 1.74 6.06 -6.05
N PRO A 216 2.39 6.60 -5.00
CA PRO A 216 3.82 6.58 -4.66
C PRO A 216 4.23 5.47 -3.66
N HIS A 217 3.72 4.23 -3.79
CA HIS A 217 4.04 3.11 -2.90
C HIS A 217 5.54 2.76 -2.93
N PHE A 218 6.05 2.29 -1.80
CA PHE A 218 7.42 1.78 -1.70
C PHE A 218 7.61 0.41 -2.41
N PRO A 219 8.88 0.04 -2.74
CA PRO A 219 10.07 0.87 -2.74
C PRO A 219 9.95 2.01 -3.77
N LEU A 220 10.34 3.21 -3.34
CA LEU A 220 10.24 4.40 -4.19
C LEU A 220 11.31 4.38 -5.27
N GLN A 221 10.89 4.53 -6.51
CA GLN A 221 11.75 4.55 -7.69
C GLN A 221 11.29 5.65 -8.63
N ALA A 222 12.22 6.46 -9.15
CA ALA A 222 11.93 7.50 -10.14
C ALA A 222 13.16 7.75 -11.03
N PRO A 223 12.99 8.31 -12.24
CA PRO A 223 14.11 8.71 -13.09
C PRO A 223 15.03 9.70 -12.37
N PRO A 224 16.38 9.56 -12.55
CA PRO A 224 17.36 10.40 -11.85
C PRO A 224 17.16 11.90 -12.09
N GLU A 225 16.77 12.29 -13.31
CA GLU A 225 16.48 13.68 -13.67
C GLU A 225 15.26 14.24 -12.94
N ASP A 226 14.24 13.39 -12.66
CA ASP A 226 13.07 13.76 -11.88
C ASP A 226 13.45 13.94 -10.41
N ILE A 227 14.26 13.04 -9.85
CA ILE A 227 14.77 13.14 -8.46
C ILE A 227 15.61 14.41 -8.28
N ALA A 228 16.50 14.70 -9.23
CA ALA A 228 17.40 15.85 -9.17
C ALA A 228 16.67 17.19 -9.03
N ARG A 229 15.48 17.33 -9.64
CA ARG A 229 14.64 18.54 -9.50
C ARG A 229 14.14 18.78 -8.08
N TRP A 230 14.01 17.73 -7.29
CA TRP A 230 13.46 17.79 -5.93
C TRP A 230 14.52 17.81 -4.83
N ARG A 231 15.79 17.52 -5.13
CA ARG A 231 16.88 17.58 -4.15
C ARG A 231 16.99 18.97 -3.52
N GLY A 232 17.12 19.00 -2.20
CA GLY A 232 17.23 20.22 -1.41
C GLY A 232 15.91 20.93 -1.10
N LYS A 233 14.77 20.48 -1.65
CA LYS A 233 13.47 21.14 -1.45
C LYS A 233 12.84 20.86 -0.09
N PHE A 234 13.25 19.79 0.59
CA PHE A 234 12.68 19.36 1.87
C PHE A 234 13.59 19.64 3.07
N LYS A 235 14.67 20.41 2.89
CA LYS A 235 15.63 20.76 3.96
C LYS A 235 15.05 21.65 5.06
N ALA A 236 13.88 22.26 4.87
CA ALA A 236 13.13 22.92 5.93
C ALA A 236 12.64 21.94 7.01
N GLY A 237 12.52 20.64 6.66
CA GLY A 237 12.14 19.57 7.55
C GLY A 237 10.65 19.49 7.84
N TRP A 238 10.24 18.32 8.35
CA TRP A 238 8.82 18.02 8.60
C TRP A 238 8.15 18.99 9.56
N ASP A 239 8.80 19.48 10.61
CA ASP A 239 8.16 20.37 11.59
C ASP A 239 7.72 21.69 10.93
N LYS A 240 8.62 22.36 10.20
CA LYS A 240 8.32 23.64 9.52
C LYS A 240 7.37 23.44 8.32
N LEU A 241 7.56 22.35 7.57
CA LEU A 241 6.70 22.04 6.42
C LEU A 241 5.27 21.71 6.87
N ARG A 242 5.08 20.95 7.96
CA ARG A 242 3.75 20.67 8.52
C ARG A 242 3.03 21.95 8.95
N ALA A 243 3.74 22.84 9.68
CA ALA A 243 3.16 24.11 10.10
C ALA A 243 2.76 24.98 8.89
N ALA A 244 3.62 25.07 7.86
CA ALA A 244 3.33 25.83 6.65
C ALA A 244 2.17 25.22 5.84
N ARG A 245 2.12 23.88 5.71
CA ARG A 245 1.04 23.14 5.03
C ARG A 245 -0.29 23.34 5.74
N TYR A 246 -0.31 23.26 7.06
CA TYR A 246 -1.49 23.52 7.89
C TYR A 246 -2.05 24.94 7.66
N GLN A 247 -1.19 25.97 7.61
CA GLN A 247 -1.64 27.34 7.33
C GLN A 247 -2.20 27.49 5.92
N ARG A 248 -1.62 26.80 4.91
CA ARG A 248 -2.17 26.79 3.55
C ARG A 248 -3.55 26.15 3.51
N GLN A 249 -3.75 25.03 4.22
CA GLN A 249 -5.03 24.34 4.29
C GLN A 249 -6.13 25.20 4.92
N ILE A 250 -5.82 25.96 5.97
CA ILE A 250 -6.73 26.96 6.58
C ILE A 250 -7.08 28.04 5.54
N LYS A 251 -6.08 28.61 4.86
CA LYS A 251 -6.28 29.64 3.85
C LYS A 251 -7.13 29.17 2.67
N MET A 252 -7.02 27.89 2.31
CA MET A 252 -7.84 27.25 1.27
C MET A 252 -9.27 26.96 1.73
N GLY A 253 -9.60 27.06 3.02
CA GLY A 253 -10.86 26.62 3.59
C GLY A 253 -11.04 25.10 3.59
N LEU A 254 -9.95 24.34 3.44
CA LEU A 254 -9.98 22.87 3.43
C LEU A 254 -10.16 22.31 4.84
N ILE A 255 -9.61 22.97 5.84
CA ILE A 255 -9.72 22.65 7.26
C ILE A 255 -10.21 23.86 8.05
N ASP A 256 -10.88 23.58 9.17
CA ASP A 256 -11.31 24.64 10.09
C ASP A 256 -10.12 25.10 10.95
N LYS A 257 -9.95 26.39 11.11
CA LYS A 257 -8.92 26.98 11.98
C LYS A 257 -9.02 26.58 13.46
N ARG A 258 -10.18 26.07 13.88
CA ARG A 258 -10.42 25.57 15.24
C ARG A 258 -9.76 24.21 15.49
N TRP A 259 -9.49 23.44 14.44
CA TRP A 259 -8.81 22.15 14.57
C TRP A 259 -7.32 22.40 14.80
N PRO A 260 -6.73 22.03 15.95
CA PRO A 260 -5.31 22.24 16.18
C PRO A 260 -4.48 21.36 15.24
N LEU A 261 -3.28 21.80 14.88
CA LEU A 261 -2.32 20.91 14.22
C LEU A 261 -1.98 19.76 15.17
N SER A 262 -2.11 18.52 14.72
CA SER A 262 -1.74 17.37 15.54
C SER A 262 -0.27 17.42 15.99
N SER A 263 0.00 16.96 17.20
CA SER A 263 1.35 16.86 17.73
C SER A 263 2.23 15.94 16.88
N ARG A 264 3.54 16.22 16.83
CA ARG A 264 4.51 15.27 16.28
C ARG A 264 4.51 14.02 17.15
N ALA A 265 4.59 12.83 16.55
CA ALA A 265 4.70 11.57 17.30
C ALA A 265 5.96 11.59 18.20
N ALA A 266 5.86 11.01 19.38
CA ALA A 266 6.89 11.12 20.41
C ALA A 266 8.23 10.48 20.00
N ASP A 267 8.19 9.47 19.15
CA ASP A 267 9.35 8.75 18.61
C ASP A 267 9.96 9.39 17.34
N VAL A 268 9.25 10.36 16.74
CA VAL A 268 9.78 11.16 15.61
C VAL A 268 10.65 12.28 16.16
N PRO A 269 11.96 12.35 15.82
CA PRO A 269 12.85 13.39 16.31
C PRO A 269 12.47 14.77 15.75
N ALA A 270 12.80 15.84 16.47
CA ALA A 270 12.71 17.18 15.93
C ALA A 270 13.72 17.33 14.77
N TRP A 271 13.30 17.95 13.67
CA TRP A 271 14.19 18.14 12.51
C TRP A 271 15.50 18.83 12.85
N ASP A 272 15.42 19.89 13.68
CA ASP A 272 16.60 20.69 14.06
C ASP A 272 17.54 19.95 15.04
N SER A 273 17.15 18.75 15.56
CA SER A 273 18.02 17.87 16.36
C SER A 273 18.86 16.89 15.51
N LEU A 274 18.62 16.84 14.20
CA LEU A 274 19.31 15.94 13.29
C LEU A 274 20.64 16.52 12.83
N THR A 275 21.62 15.65 12.58
CA THR A 275 22.88 16.04 11.93
C THR A 275 22.63 16.46 10.46
N PRO A 276 23.55 17.27 9.87
CA PRO A 276 23.45 17.64 8.45
C PRO A 276 23.37 16.41 7.51
N GLN A 277 24.07 15.31 7.82
CA GLN A 277 24.01 14.06 7.05
C GLN A 277 22.65 13.39 7.16
N GLN A 278 22.04 13.40 8.33
CA GLN A 278 20.69 12.86 8.52
C GLN A 278 19.66 13.70 7.77
N GLN A 279 19.75 15.03 7.84
CA GLN A 279 18.87 15.92 7.10
C GLN A 279 19.00 15.73 5.59
N GLU A 280 20.22 15.58 5.07
CA GLU A 280 20.48 15.26 3.66
C GLU A 280 19.87 13.93 3.22
N ARG A 281 20.00 12.89 4.08
CA ARG A 281 19.38 11.57 3.85
C ARG A 281 17.85 11.67 3.76
N TYR A 282 17.23 12.39 4.68
CA TYR A 282 15.77 12.56 4.69
C TYR A 282 15.28 13.42 3.52
N ASP A 283 16.00 14.50 3.15
CA ASP A 283 15.71 15.27 1.94
C ASP A 283 15.74 14.38 0.70
N HIS A 284 16.75 13.49 0.59
CA HIS A 284 16.85 12.58 -0.55
C HIS A 284 15.65 11.61 -0.64
N MET A 285 15.25 11.02 0.48
CA MET A 285 14.07 10.12 0.52
C MET A 285 12.81 10.84 0.03
N MET A 286 12.58 12.06 0.53
CA MET A 286 11.41 12.84 0.16
C MET A 286 11.51 13.39 -1.27
N ALA A 287 12.72 13.65 -1.79
CA ALA A 287 12.91 14.01 -3.19
C ALA A 287 12.51 12.89 -4.16
N ILE A 288 12.82 11.62 -3.82
CA ILE A 288 12.39 10.45 -4.62
C ILE A 288 10.86 10.32 -4.55
N TYR A 289 10.26 10.47 -3.37
CA TYR A 289 8.80 10.45 -3.21
C TYR A 289 8.13 11.54 -4.07
N ALA A 290 8.62 12.77 -4.00
CA ALA A 290 8.09 13.90 -4.76
C ALA A 290 8.23 13.70 -6.28
N ALA A 291 9.35 13.13 -6.74
CA ALA A 291 9.55 12.77 -8.14
C ALA A 291 8.53 11.72 -8.63
N THR A 292 8.26 10.72 -7.80
CA THR A 292 7.23 9.70 -8.09
C THR A 292 5.84 10.33 -8.18
N MET A 293 5.52 11.27 -7.28
CA MET A 293 4.25 12.01 -7.26
C MET A 293 4.09 12.93 -8.47
N GLU A 294 5.13 13.70 -8.82
CA GLU A 294 5.10 14.59 -9.99
C GLU A 294 4.89 13.78 -11.29
N ARG A 295 5.54 12.62 -11.42
CA ARG A 295 5.35 11.76 -12.57
C ARG A 295 3.94 11.15 -12.64
N MET A 296 3.36 10.82 -11.51
CA MET A 296 1.96 10.39 -11.42
C MET A 296 0.99 11.49 -11.86
N ASP A 297 1.19 12.72 -11.39
CA ASP A 297 0.39 13.88 -11.83
C ASP A 297 0.50 14.11 -13.33
N LYS A 298 1.71 13.99 -13.89
CA LYS A 298 1.93 14.09 -15.34
C LYS A 298 1.17 13.00 -16.10
N ALA A 299 1.22 11.75 -15.65
CA ALA A 299 0.51 10.65 -16.29
C ALA A 299 -1.03 10.84 -16.24
N ILE A 300 -1.55 11.39 -15.15
CA ILE A 300 -2.97 11.79 -15.06
C ILE A 300 -3.30 12.94 -16.04
N GLY A 301 -2.38 13.89 -16.18
CA GLY A 301 -2.49 14.94 -17.21
C GLY A 301 -2.53 14.37 -18.64
N ASP A 302 -1.71 13.38 -18.93
CA ASP A 302 -1.71 12.69 -20.23
C ASP A 302 -3.04 11.93 -20.47
N LEU A 303 -3.64 11.34 -19.42
CA LEU A 303 -4.98 10.74 -19.50
C LEU A 303 -6.05 11.80 -19.83
N VAL A 304 -6.06 12.91 -19.10
CA VAL A 304 -7.04 13.99 -19.30
C VAL A 304 -6.93 14.58 -20.71
N LYS A 305 -5.70 14.86 -21.16
CA LYS A 305 -5.42 15.29 -22.52
C LYS A 305 -5.85 14.25 -23.56
N GLY A 306 -5.59 12.98 -23.30
CA GLY A 306 -6.02 11.88 -24.14
C GLY A 306 -7.54 11.78 -24.27
N LEU A 307 -8.29 11.97 -23.18
CA LEU A 307 -9.76 12.03 -23.19
C LEU A 307 -10.26 13.25 -23.99
N GLN A 308 -9.63 14.41 -23.81
CA GLN A 308 -9.98 15.62 -24.54
C GLN A 308 -9.78 15.46 -26.06
N GLN A 309 -8.66 14.92 -26.48
CA GLN A 309 -8.34 14.65 -27.90
C GLN A 309 -9.34 13.69 -28.55
N ARG A 310 -9.95 12.79 -27.78
CA ARG A 310 -10.95 11.82 -28.20
C ARG A 310 -12.38 12.37 -28.15
N GLY A 311 -12.58 13.61 -27.65
CA GLY A 311 -13.90 14.21 -27.46
C GLY A 311 -14.71 13.60 -26.32
N GLU A 312 -14.06 12.83 -25.42
CA GLU A 312 -14.75 12.10 -24.36
C GLU A 312 -14.77 12.84 -23.01
N LEU A 313 -13.89 13.85 -22.82
CA LEU A 313 -13.67 14.49 -21.50
C LEU A 313 -14.92 15.12 -20.91
N GLU A 314 -15.75 15.80 -21.75
CA GLU A 314 -16.94 16.53 -21.31
C GLU A 314 -17.98 15.63 -20.63
N ASN A 315 -18.11 14.38 -21.09
CA ASN A 315 -19.05 13.42 -20.53
C ASN A 315 -18.36 12.27 -19.80
N THR A 316 -17.21 12.52 -19.19
CA THR A 316 -16.49 11.57 -18.35
C THR A 316 -16.49 12.04 -16.90
N LEU A 317 -17.01 11.20 -15.99
CA LEU A 317 -16.83 11.35 -14.56
C LEU A 317 -15.44 10.80 -14.19
N ILE A 318 -14.55 11.65 -13.68
CA ILE A 318 -13.23 11.26 -13.13
C ILE A 318 -13.30 11.38 -11.61
N LEU A 319 -12.95 10.31 -10.89
CA LEU A 319 -12.84 10.26 -9.44
C LEU A 319 -11.40 9.91 -9.08
N PHE A 320 -10.71 10.79 -8.36
CA PHE A 320 -9.33 10.60 -7.93
C PHE A 320 -9.25 10.51 -6.41
N MET A 321 -8.56 9.48 -5.86
CA MET A 321 -8.37 9.27 -4.42
C MET A 321 -7.15 8.39 -4.12
N SER A 322 -6.73 8.32 -2.83
CA SER A 322 -5.71 7.39 -2.32
C SER A 322 -6.33 6.24 -1.53
N ASP A 323 -5.68 5.10 -1.53
CA ASP A 323 -6.18 3.88 -0.89
C ASP A 323 -5.90 3.79 0.62
N ASN A 324 -5.00 4.56 1.16
CA ASN A 324 -4.77 4.77 2.60
C ASN A 324 -4.02 6.08 2.82
N GLY A 325 -3.79 6.43 4.07
CA GLY A 325 -2.88 7.52 4.42
C GLY A 325 -1.43 7.23 4.05
N GLY A 326 -0.57 8.24 4.14
CA GLY A 326 0.86 8.13 3.88
C GLY A 326 1.52 7.00 4.68
N ASN A 327 2.60 6.49 4.15
CA ASN A 327 3.21 5.24 4.60
C ASN A 327 4.34 5.48 5.60
N ALA A 328 4.26 4.80 6.76
CA ALA A 328 5.28 4.78 7.80
C ALA A 328 6.04 3.43 7.90
N GLU A 329 5.81 2.52 6.97
CA GLU A 329 6.53 1.23 6.94
C GLU A 329 8.04 1.46 6.85
N SER A 330 8.85 0.55 7.40
CA SER A 330 10.28 0.72 7.71
C SER A 330 10.59 1.60 8.93
N GLY A 331 9.57 1.90 9.75
CA GLY A 331 9.72 2.56 11.05
C GLY A 331 10.08 4.03 10.97
N VAL A 332 10.52 4.59 12.09
CA VAL A 332 10.73 6.03 12.24
C VAL A 332 11.72 6.58 11.22
N ARG A 333 12.84 5.89 11.02
CA ARG A 333 13.95 6.37 10.17
C ARG A 333 13.73 6.17 8.67
N GLY A 334 12.71 5.39 8.26
CA GLY A 334 12.57 4.99 6.86
C GLY A 334 13.79 4.22 6.34
N LYS A 335 13.90 4.07 5.04
CA LYS A 335 14.96 3.32 4.38
C LYS A 335 15.47 4.06 3.14
N LEU A 336 16.78 4.13 2.96
CA LEU A 336 17.43 4.71 1.78
C LEU A 336 18.58 3.80 1.38
N ASP A 337 18.25 2.68 0.76
CA ASP A 337 19.21 1.64 0.37
C ASP A 337 19.30 1.53 -1.15
N GLY A 338 20.42 0.99 -1.61
CA GLY A 338 20.79 0.85 -3.00
C GLY A 338 22.03 1.67 -3.36
N GLN A 339 22.71 1.30 -4.41
CA GLN A 339 23.88 2.03 -4.92
C GLN A 339 23.46 3.42 -5.43
N ASN A 340 22.31 3.48 -6.11
CA ASN A 340 21.71 4.72 -6.60
C ASN A 340 20.26 4.80 -6.08
N PRO A 341 20.02 5.32 -4.86
CA PRO A 341 18.69 5.35 -4.29
C PRO A 341 17.67 6.04 -5.21
N GLY A 342 16.60 5.32 -5.54
CA GLY A 342 15.58 5.72 -6.50
C GLY A 342 15.65 5.00 -7.85
N ASP A 343 16.68 4.20 -8.13
CA ASP A 343 16.75 3.34 -9.31
C ASP A 343 15.90 2.05 -9.18
N ALA A 344 15.89 1.22 -10.21
CA ALA A 344 15.11 -0.02 -10.26
C ALA A 344 15.49 -1.06 -9.18
N GLN A 345 16.71 -0.98 -8.66
CA GLN A 345 17.26 -1.92 -7.66
C GLN A 345 17.23 -1.37 -6.26
N SER A 346 16.83 -0.11 -6.09
CA SER A 346 16.84 0.54 -4.78
C SER A 346 15.65 0.13 -3.92
N ASP A 347 15.85 0.24 -2.60
CA ASP A 347 14.83 -0.04 -1.59
C ASP A 347 14.66 1.20 -0.69
N VAL A 348 13.78 2.12 -1.13
CA VAL A 348 13.57 3.43 -0.51
C VAL A 348 12.17 3.52 0.09
N PHE A 349 12.10 3.95 1.37
CA PHE A 349 10.89 4.15 2.16
C PHE A 349 10.99 5.46 2.92
N VAL A 350 9.97 6.29 2.86
CA VAL A 350 9.99 7.60 3.56
C VAL A 350 9.94 7.48 5.08
N GLY A 351 9.33 6.42 5.63
CA GLY A 351 9.20 6.18 7.05
C GLY A 351 8.25 7.12 7.77
N GLU A 352 8.16 6.95 9.10
CA GLU A 352 7.19 7.65 9.94
C GLU A 352 7.40 9.17 9.98
N CYS A 353 8.65 9.62 9.94
CA CYS A 353 8.99 11.04 9.95
C CYS A 353 8.27 11.81 8.84
N TRP A 354 8.31 11.30 7.62
CA TRP A 354 7.65 11.93 6.48
C TRP A 354 6.16 11.57 6.36
N ALA A 355 5.75 10.37 6.79
CA ALA A 355 4.33 10.02 6.85
C ALA A 355 3.53 11.00 7.70
N THR A 356 4.14 11.55 8.75
CA THR A 356 3.56 12.61 9.58
C THR A 356 3.31 13.90 8.80
N LEU A 357 4.21 14.27 7.86
CA LEU A 357 3.98 15.39 6.95
C LEU A 357 2.87 15.08 5.96
N ASN A 358 2.90 13.90 5.34
CA ASN A 358 2.00 13.50 4.26
C ASN A 358 0.53 13.55 4.68
N ASN A 359 0.24 13.28 5.97
CA ASN A 359 -1.10 13.26 6.53
C ASN A 359 -1.52 14.56 7.24
N THR A 360 -0.72 15.63 7.15
CA THR A 360 -1.07 16.91 7.77
C THR A 360 -2.49 17.36 7.44
N PRO A 361 -3.33 17.76 8.43
CA PRO A 361 -3.01 18.05 9.83
C PRO A 361 -3.22 16.88 10.79
N PHE A 362 -3.61 15.70 10.29
CA PHE A 362 -4.13 14.59 11.05
C PHE A 362 -3.04 13.79 11.79
N VAL A 363 -3.47 13.05 12.80
CA VAL A 363 -2.64 12.15 13.58
C VAL A 363 -2.55 10.79 12.90
N ARG A 364 -1.40 10.12 12.99
CA ARG A 364 -1.12 8.79 12.44
C ARG A 364 -1.13 8.71 10.91
N TYR A 365 -1.19 7.48 10.37
CA TYR A 365 -0.91 7.15 8.97
C TYR A 365 -1.50 5.76 8.66
N LYS A 366 -1.23 5.23 7.49
CA LYS A 366 -1.58 3.86 7.04
C LYS A 366 -1.56 2.85 8.20
N HIS A 367 -2.45 1.87 8.22
CA HIS A 367 -2.80 0.89 9.24
C HIS A 367 -3.75 1.38 10.35
N TYR A 368 -3.77 2.68 10.66
CA TYR A 368 -4.56 3.19 11.78
C TYR A 368 -5.92 3.73 11.32
N THR A 369 -6.91 3.61 12.21
CA THR A 369 -8.27 4.13 11.97
C THR A 369 -8.49 5.55 12.51
N ASP A 370 -7.42 6.18 13.02
CA ASP A 370 -7.36 7.63 13.25
C ASP A 370 -7.40 8.38 11.89
N GLU A 371 -7.74 9.67 11.89
CA GLU A 371 -7.95 10.45 10.65
C GLU A 371 -6.78 10.35 9.67
N GLY A 372 -5.52 10.38 10.12
CA GLY A 372 -4.37 10.31 9.22
C GLY A 372 -4.21 8.97 8.50
N GLY A 373 -4.81 7.90 9.00
CA GLY A 373 -4.81 6.60 8.32
C GLY A 373 -5.96 6.44 7.32
N ILE A 374 -7.11 7.05 7.59
CA ILE A 374 -8.35 6.83 6.82
C ILE A 374 -8.81 8.03 5.99
N ALA A 375 -8.44 9.27 6.33
CA ALA A 375 -8.80 10.43 5.52
C ALA A 375 -7.98 10.44 4.22
N THR A 376 -8.67 10.63 3.11
CA THR A 376 -8.06 10.70 1.77
C THR A 376 -8.63 11.87 0.98
N PRO A 377 -7.86 12.51 0.08
CA PRO A 377 -8.45 13.44 -0.86
C PRO A 377 -9.42 12.70 -1.78
N LEU A 378 -10.54 13.34 -2.13
CA LEU A 378 -11.35 12.93 -3.26
C LEU A 378 -11.58 14.15 -4.16
N ILE A 379 -11.16 14.04 -5.41
CA ILE A 379 -11.49 15.00 -6.48
C ILE A 379 -12.49 14.33 -7.41
N ALA A 380 -13.67 14.93 -7.56
CA ALA A 380 -14.66 14.54 -8.56
C ALA A 380 -14.66 15.60 -9.67
N TYR A 381 -14.40 15.17 -10.92
CA TYR A 381 -14.43 16.04 -12.09
C TYR A 381 -15.39 15.45 -13.12
N TRP A 382 -16.38 16.24 -13.53
CA TRP A 382 -17.33 15.86 -14.58
C TRP A 382 -18.00 17.13 -15.16
N PRO A 383 -17.48 17.68 -16.26
CA PRO A 383 -17.99 18.92 -16.81
C PRO A 383 -19.51 18.91 -17.11
N LYS A 384 -20.04 17.80 -17.61
CA LYS A 384 -21.47 17.67 -17.96
C LYS A 384 -22.36 17.39 -16.74
N GLY A 385 -21.80 16.80 -15.66
CA GLY A 385 -22.59 16.31 -14.51
C GLY A 385 -22.46 17.12 -13.22
N ILE A 386 -21.35 17.84 -13.00
CA ILE A 386 -21.18 18.70 -11.84
C ILE A 386 -21.69 20.11 -12.16
N ALA A 387 -22.65 20.60 -11.36
CA ALA A 387 -23.23 21.93 -11.54
C ALA A 387 -22.12 23.02 -11.55
N LYS A 388 -22.22 23.99 -12.46
CA LYS A 388 -21.19 25.05 -12.58
C LYS A 388 -20.89 25.76 -11.26
N ALA A 389 -21.90 26.04 -10.44
CA ALA A 389 -21.75 26.65 -9.11
C ALA A 389 -20.98 25.78 -8.09
N ARG A 390 -20.84 24.48 -8.35
CA ARG A 390 -20.11 23.56 -7.48
C ARG A 390 -18.64 23.40 -7.86
N ARG A 391 -18.25 23.81 -9.05
CA ARG A 391 -16.87 23.65 -9.54
C ARG A 391 -15.92 24.52 -8.74
N GLY A 392 -14.80 23.95 -8.35
CA GLY A 392 -13.81 24.60 -7.48
C GLY A 392 -14.22 24.68 -6.01
N GLN A 393 -15.43 24.25 -5.65
CA GLN A 393 -15.90 24.24 -4.26
C GLN A 393 -15.36 23.05 -3.47
N ILE A 394 -15.54 23.14 -2.14
CA ILE A 394 -15.24 22.06 -1.20
C ILE A 394 -16.55 21.47 -0.69
N GLU A 395 -16.69 20.17 -0.75
CA GLU A 395 -17.78 19.39 -0.16
C GLU A 395 -17.33 18.83 1.19
N ALA A 396 -18.07 19.13 2.25
CA ALA A 396 -17.76 18.73 3.61
C ALA A 396 -18.60 17.55 4.13
N GLN A 397 -19.60 17.11 3.37
CA GLN A 397 -20.38 15.93 3.78
C GLN A 397 -19.49 14.67 3.77
N PRO A 398 -19.58 13.79 4.79
CA PRO A 398 -18.75 12.60 4.85
C PRO A 398 -19.09 11.60 3.74
N GLY A 399 -18.06 11.18 3.00
CA GLY A 399 -18.10 10.09 2.03
C GLY A 399 -17.08 9.01 2.36
N HIS A 400 -17.24 7.84 1.77
CA HIS A 400 -16.38 6.68 2.00
C HIS A 400 -16.15 5.92 0.68
N VAL A 401 -15.08 5.17 0.55
CA VAL A 401 -14.78 4.40 -0.69
C VAL A 401 -15.89 3.42 -1.09
N ILE A 402 -16.73 2.96 -0.12
CA ILE A 402 -17.92 2.15 -0.45
C ILE A 402 -18.95 2.92 -1.32
N ASP A 403 -18.91 4.25 -1.30
CA ASP A 403 -19.84 5.12 -2.04
C ASP A 403 -19.51 5.20 -3.53
N ILE A 404 -18.31 4.82 -3.92
CA ILE A 404 -17.85 4.89 -5.32
C ILE A 404 -18.68 3.94 -6.20
N MET A 405 -18.90 2.70 -5.74
CA MET A 405 -19.76 1.75 -6.44
C MET A 405 -21.19 2.31 -6.61
N ALA A 406 -21.78 2.81 -5.52
CA ALA A 406 -23.12 3.40 -5.54
C ALA A 406 -23.19 4.60 -6.49
N THR A 407 -22.15 5.43 -6.53
CA THR A 407 -22.06 6.59 -7.42
C THR A 407 -21.94 6.16 -8.89
N CYS A 408 -21.08 5.18 -9.18
CA CYS A 408 -20.91 4.65 -10.54
C CYS A 408 -22.24 4.10 -11.11
N LEU A 409 -22.98 3.35 -10.29
CA LEU A 409 -24.28 2.81 -10.69
C LEU A 409 -25.33 3.91 -10.91
N ASP A 410 -25.40 4.87 -10.00
CA ASP A 410 -26.36 5.99 -10.09
C ASP A 410 -26.12 6.84 -11.35
N VAL A 411 -24.87 7.21 -11.65
CA VAL A 411 -24.57 8.01 -12.86
C VAL A 411 -24.78 7.22 -14.16
N ALA A 412 -24.57 5.90 -14.11
CA ALA A 412 -24.82 5.00 -15.24
C ALA A 412 -26.29 4.65 -15.45
N GLY A 413 -27.18 5.00 -14.49
CA GLY A 413 -28.56 4.51 -14.47
C GLY A 413 -28.66 3.00 -14.35
N ALA A 414 -27.73 2.37 -13.64
CA ALA A 414 -27.65 0.92 -13.43
C ALA A 414 -28.12 0.54 -12.02
N ALA A 415 -28.73 -0.64 -11.91
CA ALA A 415 -29.14 -1.17 -10.61
C ALA A 415 -28.07 -2.07 -10.03
N TYR A 416 -27.91 -2.05 -8.69
CA TYR A 416 -27.12 -3.06 -8.00
C TYR A 416 -27.84 -4.40 -8.07
N PRO A 417 -27.19 -5.49 -8.52
CA PRO A 417 -27.86 -6.79 -8.66
C PRO A 417 -28.19 -7.40 -7.29
N LYS A 418 -29.27 -8.17 -7.22
CA LYS A 418 -29.63 -8.96 -6.03
C LYS A 418 -28.93 -10.32 -6.00
N GLU A 419 -28.59 -10.80 -7.17
CA GLU A 419 -27.94 -12.09 -7.39
C GLU A 419 -26.83 -11.96 -8.44
N HIS A 420 -25.82 -12.80 -8.32
CA HIS A 420 -24.76 -12.95 -9.31
C HIS A 420 -24.41 -14.42 -9.50
N LYS A 421 -24.35 -14.88 -10.75
CA LYS A 421 -24.09 -16.30 -11.10
C LYS A 421 -24.98 -17.27 -10.32
N GLY A 422 -26.27 -16.93 -10.13
CA GLY A 422 -27.27 -17.75 -9.45
C GLY A 422 -27.14 -17.79 -7.92
N LYS A 423 -26.34 -16.91 -7.33
CA LYS A 423 -26.18 -16.78 -5.87
C LYS A 423 -26.61 -15.41 -5.40
N ALA A 424 -27.33 -15.35 -4.27
CA ALA A 424 -27.63 -14.10 -3.59
C ALA A 424 -26.34 -13.42 -3.13
N ILE A 425 -26.22 -12.10 -3.36
CA ILE A 425 -25.04 -11.31 -2.98
C ILE A 425 -25.34 -10.38 -1.81
N THR A 426 -24.28 -9.92 -1.16
CA THR A 426 -24.37 -8.97 -0.05
C THR A 426 -24.94 -7.64 -0.55
N PRO A 427 -25.98 -7.07 0.11
CA PRO A 427 -26.54 -5.78 -0.28
C PRO A 427 -25.52 -4.64 -0.23
N LEU A 428 -25.63 -3.70 -1.18
CA LEU A 428 -24.80 -2.51 -1.27
C LEU A 428 -24.83 -1.71 0.04
N GLN A 429 -23.68 -1.25 0.51
CA GLN A 429 -23.52 -0.48 1.75
C GLN A 429 -23.32 1.02 1.50
N GLY A 430 -22.81 1.37 0.32
CA GLY A 430 -22.49 2.75 -0.03
C GLY A 430 -23.71 3.60 -0.38
N THR A 431 -23.53 4.91 -0.26
CA THR A 431 -24.50 5.95 -0.66
C THR A 431 -23.95 6.74 -1.85
N SER A 432 -24.75 7.00 -2.89
CA SER A 432 -24.29 7.76 -4.04
C SER A 432 -23.84 9.19 -3.67
N LEU A 433 -22.69 9.62 -4.20
CA LEU A 433 -22.15 10.97 -4.06
C LEU A 433 -22.78 11.95 -5.09
N ARG A 434 -23.55 11.45 -6.06
CA ARG A 434 -24.14 12.27 -7.13
C ARG A 434 -24.97 13.47 -6.63
N PRO A 435 -25.75 13.39 -5.53
CA PRO A 435 -26.46 14.55 -4.99
C PRO A 435 -25.55 15.75 -4.67
N ALA A 436 -24.32 15.49 -4.15
CA ALA A 436 -23.35 16.55 -3.85
C ALA A 436 -22.87 17.29 -5.11
N PHE A 437 -22.90 16.66 -6.27
CA PHE A 437 -22.55 17.29 -7.56
C PHE A 437 -23.53 18.43 -7.93
N ALA A 438 -24.73 18.38 -7.37
CA ALA A 438 -25.75 19.40 -7.50
C ALA A 438 -25.93 20.26 -6.23
N GLY A 439 -25.06 20.12 -5.23
CA GLY A 439 -25.13 20.83 -3.95
C GLY A 439 -26.23 20.33 -3.01
N LYS A 440 -26.70 19.10 -3.18
CA LYS A 440 -27.73 18.48 -2.36
C LYS A 440 -27.14 17.60 -1.26
N ALA A 441 -27.93 17.30 -0.23
CA ALA A 441 -27.54 16.37 0.82
C ALA A 441 -27.35 14.93 0.30
N LEU A 442 -26.37 14.22 0.84
CA LEU A 442 -26.10 12.82 0.51
C LEU A 442 -27.10 11.83 1.13
N ASN A 443 -27.91 12.27 2.10
CA ASN A 443 -28.91 11.46 2.81
C ASN A 443 -28.35 10.15 3.40
N ARG A 444 -27.13 10.21 3.93
CA ARG A 444 -26.54 9.08 4.64
C ARG A 444 -27.29 8.82 5.94
N THR A 445 -27.87 7.63 6.07
CA THR A 445 -28.66 7.23 7.22
C THR A 445 -27.91 6.30 8.18
N GLN A 446 -26.78 5.76 7.75
CA GLN A 446 -25.99 4.82 8.55
C GLN A 446 -24.64 5.43 8.90
N PRO A 447 -24.12 5.16 10.13
CA PRO A 447 -22.74 5.49 10.48
C PRO A 447 -21.72 4.85 9.55
N LEU A 448 -20.50 5.38 9.55
CA LEU A 448 -19.34 4.78 8.89
C LEU A 448 -18.52 3.99 9.90
N PHE A 449 -17.99 2.84 9.48
CA PHE A 449 -17.29 1.90 10.35
C PHE A 449 -15.95 1.50 9.78
N TRP A 450 -15.00 1.22 10.66
CA TRP A 450 -13.66 0.73 10.31
C TRP A 450 -13.19 -0.35 11.28
N GLU A 451 -12.49 -1.30 10.74
CA GLU A 451 -11.58 -2.20 11.44
C GLU A 451 -10.40 -2.52 10.53
N HIS A 452 -9.20 -2.39 11.04
CA HIS A 452 -8.01 -2.95 10.43
C HIS A 452 -6.97 -3.28 11.49
N GLU A 453 -6.52 -4.54 11.52
CA GLU A 453 -5.52 -5.03 12.50
C GLU A 453 -5.91 -4.72 13.96
N GLU A 454 -7.20 -4.86 14.29
CA GLU A 454 -7.83 -4.57 15.58
C GLU A 454 -7.91 -3.07 15.93
N ASN A 455 -7.38 -2.18 15.08
CA ASN A 455 -7.72 -0.76 15.17
C ASN A 455 -9.15 -0.57 14.70
N ARG A 456 -9.95 0.15 15.45
CA ARG A 456 -11.40 0.23 15.28
C ARG A 456 -11.87 1.67 15.27
N ALA A 457 -12.87 1.97 14.44
CA ALA A 457 -13.56 3.26 14.55
C ALA A 457 -15.01 3.18 14.09
N VAL A 458 -15.83 4.09 14.59
CA VAL A 458 -17.16 4.42 14.10
C VAL A 458 -17.33 5.92 14.05
N ARG A 459 -17.94 6.42 12.96
CA ARG A 459 -18.32 7.82 12.81
C ARG A 459 -19.82 7.93 12.59
N ASP A 460 -20.49 8.63 13.49
CA ASP A 460 -21.92 8.98 13.38
C ASP A 460 -22.08 10.51 13.43
N GLY A 461 -22.41 11.10 12.27
CA GLY A 461 -22.41 12.54 12.10
C GLY A 461 -21.03 13.16 12.36
N ASN A 462 -20.94 14.04 13.36
CA ASN A 462 -19.69 14.67 13.79
C ASN A 462 -18.95 13.89 14.87
N TRP A 463 -19.56 12.86 15.44
CA TRP A 463 -18.94 12.08 16.50
C TRP A 463 -18.13 10.92 15.92
N LYS A 464 -16.89 10.79 16.35
CA LYS A 464 -16.02 9.66 16.02
C LYS A 464 -15.49 9.01 17.27
N LEU A 465 -15.69 7.71 17.36
CA LEU A 465 -15.10 6.85 18.38
C LEU A 465 -14.02 6.01 17.73
N VAL A 466 -12.81 6.00 18.28
CA VAL A 466 -11.65 5.28 17.74
C VAL A 466 -10.88 4.57 18.83
N ALA A 467 -10.40 3.36 18.55
CA ALA A 467 -9.53 2.60 19.45
C ALA A 467 -8.41 1.90 18.67
N LEU A 468 -7.21 2.02 19.20
CA LEU A 468 -6.10 1.19 18.73
C LEU A 468 -6.26 -0.25 19.24
N ALA A 469 -5.53 -1.18 18.61
CA ALA A 469 -5.48 -2.56 19.07
C ALA A 469 -5.12 -2.64 20.56
N ASN A 470 -5.97 -3.35 21.33
CA ASN A 470 -5.81 -3.53 22.79
C ASN A 470 -5.75 -2.22 23.60
N LYS A 471 -6.31 -1.12 23.09
CA LYS A 471 -6.40 0.14 23.80
C LYS A 471 -7.88 0.51 24.03
N PRO A 472 -8.18 1.35 25.05
CA PRO A 472 -9.52 1.85 25.27
C PRO A 472 -10.00 2.73 24.12
N TRP A 473 -11.32 2.90 24.03
CA TRP A 473 -11.95 3.82 23.12
C TRP A 473 -11.67 5.27 23.49
N ARG A 474 -11.49 6.12 22.47
CA ARG A 474 -11.35 7.58 22.55
C ARG A 474 -12.46 8.21 21.71
N LEU A 475 -13.06 9.27 22.20
CA LEU A 475 -14.19 9.96 21.57
C LEU A 475 -13.81 11.37 21.14
N TYR A 476 -14.17 11.74 19.91
CA TYR A 476 -13.88 13.07 19.36
C TYR A 476 -15.13 13.69 18.72
N ASP A 477 -15.29 15.02 18.87
CA ASP A 477 -16.22 15.83 18.09
C ASP A 477 -15.48 16.41 16.89
N LEU A 478 -15.65 15.81 15.71
CA LEU A 478 -14.96 16.22 14.49
C LEU A 478 -15.38 17.61 13.98
N ALA A 479 -16.46 18.21 14.49
CA ALA A 479 -16.81 19.59 14.16
C ALA A 479 -15.84 20.59 14.78
N THR A 480 -15.25 20.25 15.94
CA THR A 480 -14.34 21.12 16.69
C THR A 480 -12.92 20.58 16.78
N ASP A 481 -12.72 19.27 16.63
CA ASP A 481 -11.43 18.59 16.77
C ASP A 481 -11.30 17.39 15.80
N ARG A 482 -11.24 17.65 14.51
CA ARG A 482 -11.00 16.58 13.53
C ARG A 482 -9.56 16.04 13.55
N THR A 483 -8.65 16.70 14.25
CA THR A 483 -7.27 16.26 14.44
C THR A 483 -7.07 15.33 15.62
N GLU A 484 -8.15 14.98 16.33
CA GLU A 484 -8.18 13.95 17.37
C GLU A 484 -7.21 14.22 18.53
N GLN A 485 -7.19 15.48 19.02
CA GLN A 485 -6.27 15.93 20.09
C GLN A 485 -6.91 15.92 21.47
N HIS A 486 -8.26 16.02 21.58
CA HIS A 486 -8.98 16.15 22.85
C HIS A 486 -9.98 15.01 23.02
N ASP A 487 -9.57 13.99 23.77
CA ASP A 487 -10.43 12.82 24.08
C ASP A 487 -11.56 13.18 25.04
N LEU A 488 -12.80 13.03 24.57
CA LEU A 488 -14.03 13.30 25.33
C LEU A 488 -14.65 12.04 25.95
N ALA A 489 -14.01 10.87 25.86
CA ALA A 489 -14.60 9.61 26.32
C ALA A 489 -14.98 9.64 27.81
N GLY A 490 -14.13 10.25 28.66
CA GLY A 490 -14.39 10.37 30.09
C GLY A 490 -15.55 11.32 30.45
N THR A 491 -15.86 12.30 29.60
CA THR A 491 -16.93 13.30 29.84
C THR A 491 -18.24 12.95 29.13
N GLN A 492 -18.25 11.98 28.20
CA GLN A 492 -19.40 11.59 27.39
C GLN A 492 -19.65 10.06 27.41
N PRO A 493 -19.75 9.39 28.58
CA PRO A 493 -19.79 7.93 28.68
C PRO A 493 -21.00 7.30 27.99
N GLU A 494 -22.18 7.94 28.02
CA GLU A 494 -23.37 7.41 27.34
C GLU A 494 -23.24 7.45 25.80
N ARG A 495 -22.56 8.46 25.25
CA ARG A 495 -22.26 8.52 23.83
C ARG A 495 -21.26 7.43 23.44
N VAL A 496 -20.22 7.23 24.23
CA VAL A 496 -19.28 6.11 24.03
C VAL A 496 -20.02 4.79 23.99
N LYS A 497 -20.88 4.52 24.97
CA LYS A 497 -21.70 3.29 25.05
C LYS A 497 -22.56 3.08 23.79
N THR A 498 -23.22 4.15 23.32
CA THR A 498 -24.05 4.11 22.11
C THR A 498 -23.22 3.76 20.88
N LEU A 499 -22.10 4.44 20.67
CA LEU A 499 -21.24 4.23 19.50
C LEU A 499 -20.54 2.86 19.53
N VAL A 500 -20.16 2.36 20.71
CA VAL A 500 -19.66 0.99 20.89
C VAL A 500 -20.70 -0.03 20.44
N ALA A 501 -21.95 0.12 20.90
CA ALA A 501 -23.03 -0.80 20.52
C ALA A 501 -23.30 -0.78 19.00
N GLN A 502 -23.21 0.39 18.35
CA GLN A 502 -23.33 0.50 16.90
C GLN A 502 -22.17 -0.23 16.19
N TRP A 503 -20.94 -0.05 16.67
CA TRP A 503 -19.77 -0.71 16.10
C TRP A 503 -19.85 -2.23 16.27
N ASP A 504 -20.20 -2.72 17.47
CA ASP A 504 -20.31 -4.16 17.76
C ASP A 504 -21.39 -4.82 16.89
N ALA A 505 -22.54 -4.18 16.72
CA ALA A 505 -23.61 -4.66 15.84
C ALA A 505 -23.17 -4.71 14.37
N TRP A 506 -22.43 -3.72 13.92
CA TRP A 506 -21.83 -3.74 12.56
C TRP A 506 -20.80 -4.84 12.44
N ALA A 507 -19.87 -4.98 13.39
CA ALA A 507 -18.79 -5.96 13.35
C ALA A 507 -19.31 -7.39 13.30
N ALA A 508 -20.39 -7.69 14.04
CA ALA A 508 -21.05 -9.00 14.04
C ALA A 508 -21.64 -9.33 12.66
N ARG A 509 -22.43 -8.42 12.04
CA ARG A 509 -23.06 -8.67 10.74
C ARG A 509 -22.13 -8.60 9.54
N SER A 510 -20.96 -7.94 9.68
CA SER A 510 -20.01 -7.69 8.60
C SER A 510 -18.82 -8.65 8.56
N GLN A 511 -18.86 -9.74 9.34
CA GLN A 511 -17.81 -10.77 9.37
C GLN A 511 -16.45 -10.27 9.90
N VAL A 512 -16.46 -9.23 10.73
CA VAL A 512 -15.27 -8.69 11.38
C VAL A 512 -14.84 -9.58 12.56
N LEU A 513 -15.83 -10.11 13.30
CA LEU A 513 -15.60 -10.91 14.49
C LEU A 513 -15.34 -12.40 14.16
N PRO A 514 -14.55 -13.10 14.99
CA PRO A 514 -13.95 -12.61 16.23
C PRO A 514 -12.75 -11.68 15.96
N LEU A 515 -12.64 -10.59 16.71
CA LEU A 515 -11.56 -9.62 16.55
C LEU A 515 -10.20 -10.28 16.81
N GLY A 516 -9.28 -10.19 15.85
CA GLY A 516 -8.00 -10.90 15.92
C GLY A 516 -8.10 -12.44 15.85
N GLY A 517 -9.28 -13.00 15.60
CA GLY A 517 -9.53 -14.44 15.52
C GLY A 517 -8.67 -15.15 14.47
N TRP A 518 -8.40 -14.48 13.35
CA TRP A 518 -7.46 -14.93 12.33
C TRP A 518 -6.02 -15.08 12.85
N ARG A 519 -5.62 -14.36 13.92
CA ARG A 519 -4.32 -14.55 14.62
C ARG A 519 -4.35 -15.79 15.49
N ALA A 520 -5.49 -16.13 16.08
CA ALA A 520 -5.64 -17.32 16.91
C ALA A 520 -5.57 -18.60 16.08
N GLU A 521 -6.10 -18.59 14.85
CA GLU A 521 -5.99 -19.74 13.93
C GLU A 521 -4.59 -19.87 13.33
N GLN A 522 -3.90 -18.74 13.05
CA GLN A 522 -2.45 -18.79 12.81
C GLN A 522 -1.69 -19.41 14.00
N LYS A 523 -2.13 -19.15 15.24
CA LYS A 523 -1.58 -19.85 16.43
C LYS A 523 -1.98 -21.31 16.47
N LYS A 524 -3.15 -21.70 15.94
CA LYS A 524 -3.59 -23.11 15.83
C LYS A 524 -2.97 -23.81 14.62
N GLY A 525 -2.91 -23.14 13.45
CA GLY A 525 -2.16 -23.61 12.28
C GLY A 525 -0.66 -23.65 12.57
N ARG A 526 -0.12 -22.60 13.21
CA ARG A 526 1.25 -22.62 13.77
C ARG A 526 1.42 -23.60 14.94
N LYS A 527 0.39 -23.96 15.70
CA LYS A 527 0.47 -25.09 16.63
C LYS A 527 0.40 -26.44 15.91
N GLY A 528 -0.27 -26.53 14.77
CA GLY A 528 -0.18 -27.66 13.85
C GLY A 528 1.16 -27.68 13.09
N GLU A 529 1.68 -26.51 12.69
CA GLU A 529 3.02 -26.29 12.16
C GLU A 529 4.08 -26.17 13.29
N GLN A 530 3.74 -25.66 14.48
CA GLN A 530 4.58 -25.67 15.69
C GLN A 530 4.63 -27.06 16.36
N ALA A 531 3.76 -27.99 16.03
CA ALA A 531 4.01 -29.42 16.25
C ALA A 531 5.05 -29.99 15.26
N LYS A 532 5.31 -29.29 14.13
CA LYS A 532 6.49 -29.46 13.27
C LYS A 532 7.64 -28.50 13.55
N GLY A 533 7.50 -27.53 14.49
CA GLY A 533 8.44 -26.43 14.68
C GLY A 533 8.69 -26.03 16.13
N LYS A 534 8.87 -26.96 17.06
CA LYS A 534 9.74 -26.65 18.23
C LYS A 534 11.10 -26.28 17.65
N LEU A 535 11.55 -25.03 17.94
CA LEU A 535 12.94 -24.63 17.68
C LEU A 535 13.83 -25.75 18.21
N SER A 536 14.84 -26.09 17.44
CA SER A 536 15.76 -27.17 17.78
C SER A 536 16.24 -27.00 19.20
N GLN A 537 16.09 -28.04 20.00
CA GLN A 537 16.66 -28.12 21.37
C GLN A 537 18.11 -28.61 21.32
N LYS A 538 18.63 -28.93 20.12
CA LYS A 538 20.02 -29.30 19.95
C LYS A 538 20.92 -28.12 20.31
N THR A 539 21.97 -28.37 21.03
CA THR A 539 23.01 -27.39 21.35
C THR A 539 24.25 -27.55 20.47
N ARG A 540 24.34 -28.67 19.71
CA ARG A 540 25.44 -28.96 18.80
C ARG A 540 24.90 -29.43 17.44
N PHE A 541 25.42 -28.82 16.36
CA PHE A 541 25.08 -29.09 14.97
C PHE A 541 26.35 -29.40 14.21
N GLU A 542 26.40 -30.53 13.51
CA GLU A 542 27.49 -30.94 12.62
C GLU A 542 26.97 -30.90 11.18
N LEU A 543 27.58 -30.06 10.36
CA LEU A 543 27.06 -29.67 9.03
C LEU A 543 28.17 -29.83 8.00
N LYS A 544 27.77 -30.02 6.72
CA LYS A 544 28.67 -30.16 5.58
C LYS A 544 28.32 -29.10 4.53
N ASN A 545 29.20 -28.94 3.56
CA ASN A 545 28.97 -28.05 2.40
C ASN A 545 27.66 -28.42 1.68
N GLY A 546 26.80 -27.42 1.44
CA GLY A 546 25.50 -27.56 0.80
C GLY A 546 24.34 -27.87 1.76
N ASP A 547 24.60 -28.12 3.05
CA ASP A 547 23.53 -28.33 4.02
C ASP A 547 22.69 -27.08 4.18
N THR A 548 21.36 -27.29 4.21
CA THR A 548 20.36 -26.27 4.47
C THR A 548 19.43 -26.78 5.56
N LEU A 549 19.22 -25.97 6.59
CA LEU A 549 18.27 -26.26 7.66
C LEU A 549 17.15 -25.25 7.64
N GLU A 550 15.92 -25.73 7.74
CA GLU A 550 14.77 -24.85 7.97
C GLU A 550 14.90 -24.11 9.30
N ARG A 551 14.24 -22.99 9.46
CA ARG A 551 14.29 -22.16 10.68
C ARG A 551 14.04 -22.95 11.96
N SER A 552 13.14 -23.92 11.94
CA SER A 552 12.78 -24.79 13.08
C SER A 552 13.85 -25.80 13.45
N GLU A 553 14.70 -26.16 12.49
CA GLU A 553 15.77 -27.13 12.61
C GLU A 553 17.12 -26.46 12.89
N SER A 554 17.21 -25.15 12.67
CA SER A 554 18.43 -24.35 12.83
C SER A 554 18.80 -24.11 14.29
N PRO A 555 20.07 -23.77 14.59
CA PRO A 555 20.53 -23.43 15.95
C PRO A 555 19.68 -22.34 16.60
N SER A 556 19.19 -22.59 17.81
CA SER A 556 18.37 -21.63 18.59
C SER A 556 19.27 -20.63 19.33
N ILE A 557 19.66 -19.56 18.64
CA ILE A 557 20.69 -18.59 19.07
C ILE A 557 20.13 -17.31 19.69
N ALA A 558 18.82 -17.13 19.76
CA ALA A 558 18.20 -15.94 20.35
C ALA A 558 18.52 -15.83 21.86
N GLY A 559 19.11 -14.71 22.26
CA GLY A 559 19.51 -14.44 23.63
C GLY A 559 20.72 -15.23 24.12
N ARG A 560 21.38 -15.97 23.24
CA ARG A 560 22.45 -16.93 23.61
C ARG A 560 23.75 -16.64 22.87
N GLY A 561 24.88 -16.90 23.54
CA GLY A 561 26.19 -16.99 22.89
C GLY A 561 26.30 -18.29 22.09
N PHE A 562 27.13 -18.30 21.06
CA PHE A 562 27.39 -19.51 20.26
C PHE A 562 28.79 -19.48 19.64
N THR A 563 29.24 -20.65 19.22
CA THR A 563 30.57 -20.86 18.59
C THR A 563 30.33 -21.60 17.27
N ILE A 564 31.02 -21.18 16.22
CA ILE A 564 31.10 -21.85 14.92
C ILE A 564 32.54 -22.31 14.74
N THR A 565 32.76 -23.58 14.51
CA THR A 565 34.08 -24.13 14.11
C THR A 565 33.94 -24.67 12.68
N ALA A 566 34.72 -24.14 11.75
CA ALA A 566 34.69 -24.53 10.34
C ALA A 566 36.05 -24.97 9.85
N LYS A 567 36.16 -26.15 9.21
CA LYS A 567 37.32 -26.57 8.45
C LYS A 567 37.13 -26.33 6.98
N ILE A 568 37.96 -25.49 6.41
CA ILE A 568 37.82 -25.03 5.02
C ILE A 568 39.15 -25.17 4.26
N ASN A 569 39.06 -25.19 2.92
CA ASN A 569 40.18 -24.95 2.02
C ASN A 569 39.76 -23.88 1.01
N ALA A 570 40.22 -22.64 1.24
CA ALA A 570 39.85 -21.48 0.48
C ALA A 570 40.70 -21.35 -0.79
N GLN A 571 40.03 -21.37 -1.97
CA GLN A 571 40.69 -21.26 -3.28
C GLN A 571 40.37 -19.92 -3.98
N LYS A 572 39.33 -19.20 -3.52
CA LYS A 572 38.93 -17.87 -4.00
C LYS A 572 38.80 -16.89 -2.83
N PRO A 573 38.95 -15.57 -3.10
CA PRO A 573 38.98 -14.56 -2.06
C PRO A 573 37.58 -14.23 -1.46
N ASP A 574 36.51 -14.76 -2.04
CA ASP A 574 35.14 -14.40 -1.68
C ASP A 574 34.27 -15.65 -1.51
N GLY A 575 33.22 -15.54 -0.68
CA GLY A 575 32.15 -16.53 -0.55
C GLY A 575 31.77 -16.86 0.89
N VAL A 576 30.54 -17.32 1.07
CA VAL A 576 29.94 -17.61 2.36
C VAL A 576 30.28 -19.02 2.82
N ILE A 577 30.80 -19.15 4.03
CA ILE A 577 31.09 -20.43 4.70
C ILE A 577 29.81 -20.96 5.35
N VAL A 578 29.15 -20.14 6.16
CA VAL A 578 27.85 -20.45 6.78
C VAL A 578 27.10 -19.16 7.11
N ALA A 579 25.79 -19.16 6.92
CA ALA A 579 24.91 -18.06 7.30
C ALA A 579 23.60 -18.59 7.88
N GLN A 580 23.00 -17.84 8.81
CA GLN A 580 21.65 -18.07 9.32
C GLN A 580 20.94 -16.74 9.48
N GLY A 581 19.77 -16.57 8.82
CA GLY A 581 18.96 -15.37 8.92
C GLY A 581 19.07 -14.47 7.71
N GLY A 582 18.81 -13.17 7.91
CA GLY A 582 18.71 -12.23 6.80
C GLY A 582 18.99 -10.79 7.19
N VAL A 583 18.48 -9.85 6.40
CA VAL A 583 18.76 -8.40 6.49
C VAL A 583 18.36 -7.75 7.82
N ALA A 584 17.47 -8.36 8.60
CA ALA A 584 17.04 -7.82 9.89
C ALA A 584 17.82 -8.38 11.06
N GLN A 585 17.98 -9.70 11.10
CA GLN A 585 18.71 -10.43 12.14
C GLN A 585 19.35 -11.70 11.58
N GLY A 586 20.58 -11.97 11.96
CA GLY A 586 21.30 -13.15 11.55
C GLY A 586 22.79 -13.09 11.84
N TYR A 587 23.51 -14.14 11.47
CA TYR A 587 24.97 -14.17 11.47
C TYR A 587 25.48 -14.79 10.17
N ALA A 588 26.69 -14.41 9.78
CA ALA A 588 27.39 -15.02 8.66
C ALA A 588 28.89 -15.05 8.91
N LEU A 589 29.51 -16.16 8.53
CA LEU A 589 30.95 -16.34 8.42
C LEU A 589 31.32 -16.47 6.95
N TYR A 590 32.15 -15.57 6.42
CA TYR A 590 32.44 -15.48 4.98
C TYR A 590 33.80 -14.88 4.70
N LEU A 591 34.28 -15.07 3.45
CA LEU A 591 35.43 -14.38 2.89
C LEU A 591 34.96 -13.18 2.07
N GLN A 592 35.67 -12.07 2.16
CA GLN A 592 35.48 -10.88 1.34
C GLN A 592 36.83 -10.23 1.01
N GLY A 593 37.21 -10.22 -0.27
CA GLY A 593 38.51 -9.72 -0.73
C GLY A 593 39.68 -10.44 -0.07
N GLY A 594 39.55 -11.73 0.17
CA GLY A 594 40.54 -12.58 0.86
C GLY A 594 40.51 -12.49 2.38
N LYS A 595 39.79 -11.56 2.99
CA LYS A 595 39.69 -11.41 4.45
C LYS A 595 38.55 -12.26 4.99
N LEU A 596 38.78 -12.89 6.16
CA LEU A 596 37.73 -13.58 6.87
C LEU A 596 36.91 -12.58 7.69
N VAL A 597 35.59 -12.64 7.52
CA VAL A 597 34.64 -11.78 8.19
C VAL A 597 33.65 -12.64 8.96
N PHE A 598 33.49 -12.36 10.25
CA PHE A 598 32.37 -12.83 11.04
C PHE A 598 31.43 -11.67 11.32
N ALA A 599 30.22 -11.75 10.79
CA ALA A 599 29.23 -10.72 10.89
C ALA A 599 28.04 -11.16 11.74
N LEU A 600 27.58 -10.25 12.59
CA LEU A 600 26.34 -10.36 13.35
C LEU A 600 25.42 -9.20 12.94
N ARG A 601 24.26 -9.50 12.39
CA ARG A 601 23.24 -8.50 12.05
C ARG A 601 22.16 -8.50 13.12
N ARG A 602 21.97 -7.33 13.75
CA ARG A 602 21.00 -7.14 14.82
C ARG A 602 20.23 -5.85 14.58
N SER A 603 18.88 -5.92 14.49
CA SER A 603 18.01 -4.77 14.23
C SER A 603 18.45 -3.96 13.01
N ASN A 604 18.77 -4.65 11.90
CA ASN A 604 19.27 -4.12 10.62
C ASN A 604 20.71 -3.54 10.67
N GLU A 605 21.36 -3.48 11.83
CA GLU A 605 22.76 -3.03 11.93
C GLU A 605 23.73 -4.22 11.84
N LEU A 606 24.82 -4.03 11.11
CA LEU A 606 25.85 -5.05 10.87
C LEU A 606 27.09 -4.78 11.75
N TYR A 607 27.34 -5.68 12.68
CA TYR A 607 28.55 -5.72 13.51
C TYR A 607 29.46 -6.79 12.97
N LYS A 608 30.78 -6.55 12.93
CA LYS A 608 31.71 -7.50 12.33
C LYS A 608 33.08 -7.52 13.04
N ALA A 609 33.72 -8.71 13.02
CA ALA A 609 35.14 -8.90 13.20
C ALA A 609 35.73 -9.26 11.84
N THR A 610 36.85 -8.66 11.45
CA THR A 610 37.49 -8.87 10.14
C THR A 610 39.00 -9.07 10.32
N THR A 611 39.58 -10.13 9.74
CA THR A 611 41.01 -10.39 9.81
C THR A 611 41.82 -9.35 9.04
N THR A 612 43.03 -9.06 9.48
CA THR A 612 43.97 -8.22 8.74
C THR A 612 44.72 -9.03 7.66
N GLN A 613 44.90 -10.32 7.87
CA GLN A 613 45.56 -11.23 6.94
C GLN A 613 44.56 -11.88 5.97
N ASN A 614 45.05 -12.27 4.80
CA ASN A 614 44.26 -13.04 3.83
C ASN A 614 44.22 -14.53 4.27
N ILE A 615 43.07 -15.15 4.01
CA ILE A 615 42.85 -16.58 4.27
C ILE A 615 42.86 -17.29 2.90
N VAL A 616 43.86 -18.16 2.69
CA VAL A 616 44.04 -18.93 1.45
C VAL A 616 44.55 -20.31 1.81
N GLY A 617 43.97 -21.36 1.25
CA GLY A 617 44.32 -22.74 1.57
C GLY A 617 43.51 -23.34 2.73
N ALA A 618 44.07 -24.37 3.37
CA ALA A 618 43.40 -25.12 4.43
C ALA A 618 43.56 -24.43 5.80
N HIS A 619 42.44 -24.17 6.45
CA HIS A 619 42.40 -23.54 7.80
C HIS A 619 41.29 -24.12 8.64
N GLU A 620 41.52 -24.15 9.96
CA GLU A 620 40.51 -24.33 10.96
C GLU A 620 40.14 -22.97 11.57
N ILE A 621 38.85 -22.59 11.41
CA ILE A 621 38.35 -21.30 11.82
C ILE A 621 37.35 -21.47 12.96
N THR A 622 37.54 -20.69 14.04
CA THR A 622 36.55 -20.58 15.12
C THR A 622 36.02 -19.15 15.19
N ALA A 623 34.69 -18.98 14.99
CA ALA A 623 33.97 -17.70 15.16
C ALA A 623 33.05 -17.80 16.38
N LYS A 624 33.13 -16.83 17.31
CA LYS A 624 32.38 -16.85 18.54
C LYS A 624 31.63 -15.56 18.81
N VAL A 625 30.38 -15.68 19.25
CA VAL A 625 29.61 -14.61 19.90
C VAL A 625 29.58 -14.92 21.41
N ALA A 626 30.27 -14.13 22.21
CA ALA A 626 30.26 -14.27 23.66
C ALA A 626 29.03 -13.60 24.29
N SER A 627 28.66 -13.96 25.50
CA SER A 627 27.56 -13.38 26.26
C SER A 627 27.75 -11.87 26.54
N ASP A 628 28.98 -11.39 26.61
CA ASP A 628 29.40 -9.99 26.79
C ASP A 628 29.41 -9.20 25.45
N SER A 629 28.95 -9.84 24.36
CA SER A 629 28.81 -9.21 23.04
C SER A 629 30.09 -9.04 22.23
N VAL A 630 31.19 -9.66 22.64
CA VAL A 630 32.42 -9.70 21.86
C VAL A 630 32.28 -10.74 20.75
N LEU A 631 32.59 -10.31 19.52
CA LEU A 631 32.78 -11.18 18.36
C LEU A 631 34.26 -11.53 18.28
N SER A 632 34.59 -12.82 18.16
CA SER A 632 35.98 -13.25 18.02
C SER A 632 36.14 -14.15 16.81
N LEU A 633 37.24 -13.96 16.08
CA LEU A 633 37.72 -14.84 15.02
C LEU A 633 39.07 -15.42 15.42
N ILE A 634 39.17 -16.72 15.41
CA ILE A 634 40.39 -17.50 15.69
C ILE A 634 40.67 -18.30 14.42
N VAL A 635 41.90 -18.26 13.94
CA VAL A 635 42.39 -19.03 12.78
C VAL A 635 43.54 -19.88 13.23
N ASP A 636 43.49 -21.18 13.04
CA ASP A 636 44.50 -22.18 13.44
C ASP A 636 44.96 -22.01 14.90
N GLY A 637 43.98 -21.83 15.80
CA GLY A 637 44.20 -21.65 17.22
C GLY A 637 44.65 -20.25 17.65
N THR A 638 44.90 -19.32 16.71
CA THR A 638 45.38 -17.97 17.03
C THR A 638 44.28 -16.94 16.85
N LEU A 639 44.09 -16.04 17.83
CA LEU A 639 43.12 -14.94 17.74
C LEU A 639 43.54 -13.98 16.64
N ALA A 640 42.72 -13.93 15.58
CA ALA A 640 43.00 -13.17 14.36
C ALA A 640 42.22 -11.83 14.27
N ALA A 641 41.03 -11.73 14.89
CA ALA A 641 40.26 -10.50 14.93
C ALA A 641 39.24 -10.50 16.07
N THR A 642 38.87 -9.30 16.52
CA THR A 642 37.73 -9.06 17.40
C THR A 642 36.83 -7.95 16.88
N GLY A 643 35.56 -8.00 17.30
CA GLY A 643 34.56 -6.96 17.06
C GLY A 643 33.64 -6.83 18.27
N LYS A 644 32.81 -5.79 18.31
CA LYS A 644 31.86 -5.58 19.40
C LYS A 644 30.47 -5.37 18.85
N ALA A 645 29.48 -6.10 19.35
CA ALA A 645 28.07 -5.92 19.10
C ALA A 645 27.37 -5.44 20.39
N PRO A 646 26.16 -4.90 20.37
CA PRO A 646 25.41 -4.46 21.55
C PRO A 646 24.78 -5.62 22.34
N GLY A 647 25.06 -6.88 22.00
CA GLY A 647 24.57 -8.11 22.65
C GLY A 647 24.33 -9.24 21.65
N PRO A 648 23.98 -10.44 22.11
CA PRO A 648 23.54 -11.53 21.26
C PRO A 648 22.26 -11.15 20.52
N LEU A 649 21.86 -11.94 19.52
CA LEU A 649 20.62 -11.71 18.77
C LEU A 649 19.40 -11.76 19.71
N THR A 650 18.52 -10.76 19.64
CA THR A 650 17.38 -10.66 20.55
C THR A 650 16.21 -11.59 20.18
N THR A 651 16.11 -11.96 18.91
CA THR A 651 15.09 -12.87 18.39
C THR A 651 15.70 -13.85 17.41
N MET A 652 15.05 -15.00 17.22
CA MET A 652 15.46 -15.97 16.20
C MET A 652 15.35 -15.34 14.79
N PRO A 653 16.39 -15.54 13.96
CA PRO A 653 16.33 -15.16 12.55
C PRO A 653 15.09 -15.73 11.85
N VAL A 654 14.61 -15.02 10.83
CA VAL A 654 13.43 -15.43 10.05
C VAL A 654 13.79 -16.57 9.11
N ASP A 655 14.94 -16.49 8.46
CA ASP A 655 15.44 -17.50 7.55
C ASP A 655 16.20 -18.61 8.27
N GLY A 656 16.30 -19.76 7.63
CA GLY A 656 17.05 -20.91 8.12
C GLY A 656 18.57 -20.76 8.01
N LEU A 657 19.30 -21.86 8.14
CA LEU A 657 20.75 -21.90 8.03
C LEU A 657 21.18 -22.50 6.68
N GLN A 658 22.24 -21.95 6.09
CA GLN A 658 22.84 -22.44 4.86
C GLN A 658 24.37 -22.54 5.00
N VAL A 659 24.98 -23.61 4.46
CA VAL A 659 26.43 -23.83 4.43
C VAL A 659 26.92 -23.76 2.98
N GLY A 660 27.92 -22.90 2.72
CA GLY A 660 28.53 -22.71 1.43
C GLY A 660 27.90 -21.63 0.54
N ASN A 661 26.80 -21.06 0.97
CA ASN A 661 26.13 -19.91 0.33
C ASN A 661 25.15 -19.23 1.30
N ASP A 662 24.54 -18.11 0.86
CA ASP A 662 23.45 -17.42 1.52
C ASP A 662 22.47 -16.91 0.43
N THR A 663 21.39 -17.64 0.17
CA THR A 663 20.43 -17.37 -0.91
C THR A 663 19.10 -16.81 -0.41
N GLY A 664 18.90 -16.70 0.92
CA GLY A 664 17.75 -16.08 1.54
C GLY A 664 17.89 -14.55 1.60
N GLY A 665 17.69 -13.99 2.78
CA GLY A 665 18.02 -12.60 3.02
C GLY A 665 19.50 -12.47 3.37
N LEU A 666 20.29 -11.72 2.59
CA LEU A 666 21.73 -11.60 2.80
C LEU A 666 22.08 -11.01 4.17
N VAL A 667 22.76 -11.77 5.00
CA VAL A 667 23.16 -11.31 6.35
C VAL A 667 24.35 -10.36 6.28
N GLY A 668 25.39 -10.71 5.52
CA GLY A 668 26.64 -9.97 5.43
C GLY A 668 26.64 -8.90 4.33
N ALA A 669 27.81 -8.29 4.12
CA ALA A 669 28.04 -7.28 3.09
C ALA A 669 28.60 -7.92 1.80
N TYR A 670 27.93 -8.94 1.28
CA TYR A 670 28.26 -9.66 0.05
C TYR A 670 27.08 -9.63 -0.93
N GLY A 671 27.36 -9.88 -2.23
CA GLY A 671 26.31 -9.92 -3.27
C GLY A 671 25.52 -11.23 -3.32
N ALA A 672 24.58 -11.32 -4.24
CA ALA A 672 23.74 -12.52 -4.43
C ALA A 672 24.55 -13.73 -4.93
N ASP A 673 25.61 -13.51 -5.71
CA ASP A 673 26.57 -14.55 -6.09
C ASP A 673 27.65 -14.66 -5.01
N ASN A 674 27.34 -15.44 -3.96
CA ASN A 674 28.17 -15.53 -2.74
C ASN A 674 28.60 -16.96 -2.41
N LYS A 675 28.53 -17.88 -3.38
CA LYS A 675 28.96 -19.26 -3.20
C LYS A 675 30.43 -19.34 -2.79
N PHE A 676 30.72 -20.14 -1.75
CA PHE A 676 32.08 -20.33 -1.26
C PHE A 676 33.02 -20.88 -2.35
N GLY A 677 34.10 -20.20 -2.56
CA GLY A 677 35.08 -20.53 -3.60
C GLY A 677 36.20 -21.45 -3.08
N GLY A 678 35.83 -22.68 -2.72
CA GLY A 678 36.74 -23.71 -2.17
C GLY A 678 35.96 -24.91 -1.70
N THR A 679 36.54 -25.66 -0.74
CA THR A 679 35.86 -26.77 -0.07
C THR A 679 35.63 -26.47 1.42
N ILE A 680 34.45 -26.85 1.91
CA ILE A 680 34.11 -26.83 3.34
C ILE A 680 34.02 -28.30 3.77
N GLU A 681 34.96 -28.71 4.60
CA GLU A 681 35.05 -30.10 5.12
C GLU A 681 33.96 -30.32 6.18
N SER A 682 33.89 -29.40 7.14
CA SER A 682 32.90 -29.45 8.22
C SER A 682 32.60 -28.06 8.76
N VAL A 683 31.36 -27.90 9.28
CA VAL A 683 30.94 -26.76 10.10
C VAL A 683 30.29 -27.32 11.37
N VAL A 684 30.79 -26.98 12.52
CA VAL A 684 30.21 -27.35 13.81
C VAL A 684 29.72 -26.07 14.49
N ILE A 685 28.46 -26.05 14.92
CA ILE A 685 27.88 -24.94 15.66
C ILE A 685 27.47 -25.42 17.03
N GLU A 686 27.99 -24.76 18.07
CA GLU A 686 27.65 -25.02 19.46
C GLU A 686 26.99 -23.80 20.08
N VAL A 687 25.79 -24.01 20.63
CA VAL A 687 24.98 -22.96 21.25
C VAL A 687 25.19 -23.03 22.77
N GLY A 688 25.62 -21.93 23.33
CA GLY A 688 25.84 -21.78 24.77
C GLY A 688 24.55 -21.86 25.60
N PRO A 689 24.64 -21.97 26.92
CA PRO A 689 23.49 -22.00 27.82
C PRO A 689 22.59 -20.74 27.77
#